data_263318dcb2718789bcb89249ea61f94f
#
_entry.id   263318dcb2718789bcb89249ea61f94f
#
_cell.length_a   1.000
_cell.length_b   1.000
_cell.length_c   1.000
_cell.angle_alpha   90.00
_cell.angle_beta   90.00
_cell.angle_gamma   90.00
#
_symmetry.space_group_name_H-M   'P 1'
#
loop_
_entity.id
_entity.type
_entity.pdbx_description
1 polymer ?
#
loop_
_entity_poly.entity_id
_entity_poly.type
_entity_poly.pdbx_seq_one_letter_code
_entity_poly.pdbx_strand_id
1 'polypeptide(L)'
;MLIQRPILLLFCLSACSVLFAQQRIIRVQNETGTAIPNADVLADFRPQAPLIAGKTNAQGLFILEKTGAFKLTIIAPTDSMMNFEATFTAMDQDVLAILKQKNMLINPVTVTGATGPRQISDNPYLIRVIPKEKILQMGAQNLGELLLNEANIQVGQDAVMGSNAIMQGIGGQDIKILINGIPVIGRINGNVDLGQIILSNVERVEIIEGPMSVVYGTDALGGVINIITKNPSNQRFNSRLNVFHDYMSTLSNFNYDVNVNGKITSKMPFTFNAGRHFFTGRDFDKQTRSFDWKPKTKQFADVSLFWNTQNSHHRLTSSVFQEKLTDRSDAEYSLANVTGYNSVYYTGRLDNTLHSVFKINSFSRFEWQNAFNYFNRAKNTLKRNLVTGTETPYRPEDQDTSIFTMVNSRGVYTNNNPSDAVSWTAGYDFVRETATGKRIPADLPGITDLAVFGSMEYSPSKEWQIRPSLRILHNSRFGQPILSSVFGNRATLAPLIPSFQVKYNLSKHLCFRGSYAKGFRAPSLKELNFYFVDMSHNVHGNDSLKAEISDNFILSFDYRHPFSSTSGAIFSFSLFNNIIRNKINLALIDFNTNYYTYINIGRFRSQGLSTNFEFHNSRYTIQMSGTLLTVYDLLEQADTVNQRSYLNGQFALNFTRKFAKQRAAVSLMSRYTSPTVGYMENYQRYRTAGFYLLDLTAQKAFPKAHLHVSMGVKNILGVTNLASTRRNLTPHSEQGMNVTITPGRTLFLRLSYDIK
;
A
#
# COMPACT_ATOMS: atom_id res chain seq x y z
N MET A 1 -27.32 -89.89 -38.99
CA MET A 1 -26.38 -88.96 -39.64
C MET A 1 -26.98 -87.55 -39.53
N LEU A 2 -26.75 -86.89 -38.46
CA LEU A 2 -27.16 -85.54 -38.15
C LEU A 2 -27.18 -85.39 -36.64
N ILE A 3 -26.07 -85.01 -36.01
CA ILE A 3 -25.98 -84.35 -34.69
C ILE A 3 -24.51 -84.08 -34.40
N GLN A 4 -23.97 -82.99 -34.92
CA GLN A 4 -22.73 -82.42 -34.46
C GLN A 4 -22.56 -81.00 -35.03
N ARG A 5 -23.25 -80.08 -34.51
CA ARG A 5 -22.92 -78.64 -34.55
C ARG A 5 -23.95 -77.81 -33.72
N PRO A 6 -23.85 -77.76 -32.42
CA PRO A 6 -24.01 -76.47 -31.77
C PRO A 6 -23.11 -76.22 -30.55
N ILE A 7 -21.95 -76.91 -30.38
CA ILE A 7 -21.08 -76.68 -29.20
C ILE A 7 -20.00 -75.61 -29.46
N LEU A 8 -19.71 -75.26 -30.70
CA LEU A 8 -18.68 -74.24 -31.01
C LEU A 8 -19.15 -72.79 -31.00
N LEU A 9 -20.50 -72.56 -30.95
CA LEU A 9 -21.02 -71.17 -30.88
C LEU A 9 -21.24 -70.69 -29.45
N LEU A 10 -21.24 -71.59 -28.42
CA LEU A 10 -21.38 -71.24 -27.03
C LEU A 10 -20.04 -70.86 -26.36
N PHE A 11 -18.91 -71.29 -26.95
CA PHE A 11 -17.57 -70.96 -26.48
C PHE A 11 -17.05 -69.62 -26.97
N CYS A 12 -17.56 -69.10 -28.09
CA CYS A 12 -17.21 -67.76 -28.57
C CYS A 12 -18.05 -66.64 -27.93
N LEU A 13 -19.21 -66.92 -27.30
CA LEU A 13 -20.01 -65.93 -26.60
C LEU A 13 -19.62 -65.78 -25.14
N SER A 14 -18.89 -66.72 -24.53
CA SER A 14 -18.34 -66.59 -23.16
C SER A 14 -16.94 -65.96 -23.09
N ALA A 15 -16.27 -65.78 -24.27
CA ALA A 15 -14.96 -65.13 -24.32
C ALA A 15 -15.04 -63.64 -24.69
N CYS A 16 -16.25 -63.11 -25.00
CA CYS A 16 -16.45 -61.70 -25.31
C CYS A 16 -17.03 -60.86 -24.16
N SER A 17 -17.16 -61.45 -22.93
CA SER A 17 -17.68 -60.71 -21.75
C SER A 17 -16.60 -60.23 -20.80
N VAL A 18 -15.36 -60.18 -21.23
CA VAL A 18 -14.30 -59.64 -20.36
C VAL A 18 -13.51 -58.62 -21.19
N LEU A 19 -13.95 -57.38 -21.21
CA LEU A 19 -13.16 -56.17 -21.43
C LEU A 19 -14.05 -54.92 -21.51
N PHE A 20 -15.02 -54.78 -20.60
CA PHE A 20 -15.44 -53.41 -20.23
C PHE A 20 -14.52 -53.00 -19.08
N ALA A 21 -13.45 -52.25 -19.44
CA ALA A 21 -12.73 -51.48 -18.43
C ALA A 21 -13.73 -50.63 -17.68
N GLN A 22 -13.91 -50.90 -16.38
CA GLN A 22 -14.81 -50.09 -15.53
C GLN A 22 -14.23 -48.67 -15.51
N GLN A 23 -14.81 -47.77 -16.30
CA GLN A 23 -14.47 -46.39 -16.30
C GLN A 23 -15.04 -45.77 -15.03
N ARG A 24 -14.23 -44.99 -14.32
CA ARG A 24 -14.63 -44.23 -13.12
C ARG A 24 -14.67 -42.76 -13.43
N ILE A 25 -15.67 -42.09 -12.90
CA ILE A 25 -15.83 -40.67 -13.10
C ILE A 25 -15.40 -39.94 -11.81
N ILE A 26 -14.37 -39.09 -11.91
CA ILE A 26 -14.02 -38.15 -10.87
C ILE A 26 -14.76 -36.85 -11.18
N ARG A 27 -15.72 -36.46 -10.36
CA ARG A 27 -16.46 -35.23 -10.48
C ARG A 27 -15.88 -34.20 -9.51
N VAL A 28 -15.47 -33.06 -10.05
CA VAL A 28 -14.88 -31.96 -9.27
C VAL A 28 -15.83 -30.78 -9.27
N GLN A 29 -16.24 -30.35 -8.09
CA GLN A 29 -17.15 -29.24 -7.88
C GLN A 29 -16.73 -28.39 -6.68
N ASN A 30 -17.25 -27.19 -6.56
CA ASN A 30 -17.09 -26.37 -5.36
C ASN A 30 -18.15 -26.71 -4.30
N GLU A 31 -18.08 -26.05 -3.14
CA GLU A 31 -19.03 -26.24 -2.01
C GLU A 31 -20.48 -25.88 -2.36
N THR A 32 -20.72 -25.15 -3.43
CA THR A 32 -22.08 -24.81 -3.91
C THR A 32 -22.58 -25.75 -5.00
N GLY A 33 -21.85 -26.81 -5.32
CA GLY A 33 -22.20 -27.79 -6.36
C GLY A 33 -21.87 -27.37 -7.78
N THR A 34 -21.19 -26.25 -7.98
CA THR A 34 -20.79 -25.78 -9.31
C THR A 34 -19.57 -26.58 -9.81
N ALA A 35 -19.64 -27.13 -11.02
CA ALA A 35 -18.56 -27.84 -11.65
C ALA A 35 -17.28 -26.97 -11.79
N ILE A 36 -16.11 -27.56 -11.57
CA ILE A 36 -14.81 -26.90 -11.71
C ILE A 36 -14.07 -27.48 -12.93
N PRO A 37 -14.05 -26.76 -14.06
CA PRO A 37 -13.28 -27.17 -15.24
C PRO A 37 -11.79 -26.85 -15.09
N ASN A 38 -10.96 -27.55 -15.85
CA ASN A 38 -9.51 -27.35 -15.91
C ASN A 38 -8.76 -27.56 -14.58
N ALA A 39 -9.34 -28.26 -13.59
CA ALA A 39 -8.61 -28.72 -12.43
C ALA A 39 -7.64 -29.83 -12.83
N ASP A 40 -6.37 -29.76 -12.39
CA ASP A 40 -5.41 -30.82 -12.63
C ASP A 40 -5.71 -32.00 -11.72
N VAL A 41 -5.90 -33.18 -12.30
CA VAL A 41 -6.19 -34.43 -11.59
C VAL A 41 -4.97 -35.34 -11.69
N LEU A 42 -4.45 -35.76 -10.54
CA LEU A 42 -3.32 -36.67 -10.41
C LEU A 42 -3.79 -37.92 -9.64
N ALA A 43 -3.85 -39.06 -10.30
CA ALA A 43 -4.15 -40.35 -9.68
C ALA A 43 -2.88 -41.20 -9.62
N ASP A 44 -2.36 -41.38 -8.42
CA ASP A 44 -1.09 -42.08 -8.16
C ASP A 44 -1.36 -43.51 -7.67
N PHE A 45 -1.02 -44.46 -8.53
CA PHE A 45 -1.18 -45.89 -8.27
C PHE A 45 0.13 -46.61 -7.85
N ARG A 46 1.20 -45.84 -7.65
CA ARG A 46 2.51 -46.42 -7.33
C ARG A 46 2.54 -47.13 -5.99
N PRO A 47 3.25 -48.28 -5.84
CA PRO A 47 4.19 -48.89 -6.82
C PRO A 47 3.55 -49.74 -7.89
N GLN A 48 2.26 -49.99 -7.90
CA GLN A 48 1.57 -50.98 -8.72
C GLN A 48 1.36 -50.53 -10.19
N ALA A 49 1.38 -49.18 -10.43
CA ALA A 49 1.19 -48.60 -11.75
C ALA A 49 1.65 -47.14 -11.83
N PRO A 50 1.89 -46.60 -13.03
CA PRO A 50 2.31 -45.23 -13.23
C PRO A 50 1.24 -44.22 -12.80
N LEU A 51 1.67 -43.00 -12.52
CA LEU A 51 0.82 -41.83 -12.25
C LEU A 51 -0.03 -41.51 -13.49
N ILE A 52 -1.34 -41.35 -13.30
CA ILE A 52 -2.24 -40.84 -14.34
C ILE A 52 -2.51 -39.36 -14.03
N ALA A 53 -2.24 -38.50 -15.01
CA ALA A 53 -2.45 -37.06 -14.89
C ALA A 53 -3.34 -36.53 -16.03
N GLY A 54 -4.22 -35.60 -15.75
CA GLY A 54 -5.06 -34.92 -16.72
C GLY A 54 -5.84 -33.77 -16.13
N LYS A 55 -6.79 -33.22 -16.90
CA LYS A 55 -7.62 -32.08 -16.48
C LYS A 55 -9.09 -32.43 -16.55
N THR A 56 -9.88 -31.82 -15.65
CA THR A 56 -11.35 -31.91 -15.74
C THR A 56 -11.86 -31.15 -16.97
N ASN A 57 -12.90 -31.69 -17.58
CA ASN A 57 -13.59 -31.08 -18.72
C ASN A 57 -14.51 -29.89 -18.29
N ALA A 58 -15.27 -29.33 -19.24
CA ALA A 58 -16.18 -28.21 -18.97
C ALA A 58 -17.27 -28.49 -17.91
N GLN A 59 -17.62 -29.77 -17.72
CA GLN A 59 -18.57 -30.25 -16.71
C GLN A 59 -17.90 -30.63 -15.38
N GLY A 60 -16.60 -30.38 -15.23
CA GLY A 60 -15.84 -30.75 -14.05
C GLY A 60 -15.58 -32.25 -13.91
N LEU A 61 -15.61 -33.00 -14.99
CA LEU A 61 -15.47 -34.46 -15.01
C LEU A 61 -14.10 -34.87 -15.52
N PHE A 62 -13.50 -35.88 -14.90
CA PHE A 62 -12.30 -36.58 -15.34
C PHE A 62 -12.58 -38.10 -15.33
N ILE A 63 -12.29 -38.77 -16.43
CA ILE A 63 -12.52 -40.21 -16.57
C ILE A 63 -11.22 -40.95 -16.26
N LEU A 64 -11.30 -41.87 -15.29
CA LEU A 64 -10.19 -42.70 -14.87
C LEU A 64 -10.42 -44.14 -15.35
N GLU A 65 -9.58 -44.64 -16.24
CA GLU A 65 -9.72 -45.97 -16.86
C GLU A 65 -9.00 -47.09 -16.10
N LYS A 66 -8.68 -46.86 -14.84
CA LYS A 66 -7.91 -47.80 -14.03
C LYS A 66 -8.58 -48.09 -12.68
N THR A 67 -8.49 -49.35 -12.25
CA THR A 67 -9.01 -49.84 -10.95
C THR A 67 -7.86 -50.14 -10.00
N GLY A 68 -8.10 -50.08 -8.72
CA GLY A 68 -7.10 -50.39 -7.67
C GLY A 68 -7.00 -49.29 -6.61
N ALA A 69 -6.11 -49.48 -5.66
CA ALA A 69 -5.81 -48.46 -4.64
C ALA A 69 -4.99 -47.35 -5.25
N PHE A 70 -5.34 -46.09 -4.97
CA PHE A 70 -4.61 -44.92 -5.46
C PHE A 70 -4.73 -43.70 -4.55
N LYS A 71 -3.76 -42.82 -4.62
CA LYS A 71 -3.83 -41.48 -4.03
C LYS A 71 -4.32 -40.50 -5.09
N LEU A 72 -5.45 -39.84 -4.82
CA LEU A 72 -5.99 -38.80 -5.67
C LEU A 72 -5.56 -37.43 -5.15
N THR A 73 -4.92 -36.64 -6.00
CA THR A 73 -4.63 -35.22 -5.75
C THR A 73 -5.28 -34.39 -6.85
N ILE A 74 -6.11 -33.42 -6.48
CA ILE A 74 -6.72 -32.48 -7.41
C ILE A 74 -6.18 -31.11 -7.08
N ILE A 75 -5.49 -30.52 -8.05
CA ILE A 75 -4.93 -29.17 -7.95
C ILE A 75 -5.98 -28.19 -8.49
N ALA A 76 -6.37 -27.25 -7.65
CA ALA A 76 -7.34 -26.25 -8.02
C ALA A 76 -6.82 -25.35 -9.18
N PRO A 77 -7.67 -25.01 -10.16
CA PRO A 77 -7.27 -24.18 -11.30
C PRO A 77 -7.02 -22.72 -10.93
N THR A 78 -7.34 -22.31 -9.70
CA THR A 78 -7.16 -20.96 -9.17
C THR A 78 -6.55 -21.00 -7.77
N ASP A 79 -5.74 -20.01 -7.43
CA ASP A 79 -5.14 -19.88 -6.10
C ASP A 79 -6.17 -19.62 -4.97
N SER A 80 -7.42 -19.33 -5.33
CA SER A 80 -8.51 -19.10 -4.38
C SER A 80 -9.14 -20.38 -3.81
N MET A 81 -8.78 -21.55 -4.32
CA MET A 81 -9.33 -22.82 -3.90
C MET A 81 -8.24 -23.70 -3.26
N MET A 82 -8.66 -24.58 -2.33
CA MET A 82 -7.78 -25.60 -1.73
C MET A 82 -7.67 -26.78 -2.67
N ASN A 83 -6.47 -27.37 -2.76
CA ASN A 83 -6.29 -28.65 -3.41
C ASN A 83 -7.03 -29.74 -2.61
N PHE A 84 -7.46 -30.79 -3.29
CA PHE A 84 -8.09 -31.94 -2.69
C PHE A 84 -7.11 -33.12 -2.71
N GLU A 85 -6.97 -33.80 -1.58
CA GLU A 85 -6.19 -35.04 -1.49
C GLU A 85 -6.98 -36.11 -0.74
N ALA A 86 -7.03 -37.30 -1.30
CA ALA A 86 -7.65 -38.47 -0.66
C ALA A 86 -6.95 -39.77 -1.12
N THR A 87 -6.92 -40.75 -0.27
CA THR A 87 -6.42 -42.11 -0.59
C THR A 87 -7.59 -43.08 -0.62
N PHE A 88 -7.67 -43.83 -1.72
CA PHE A 88 -8.71 -44.83 -1.96
C PHE A 88 -8.07 -46.22 -1.93
N THR A 89 -8.61 -47.12 -1.13
CA THR A 89 -8.01 -48.49 -0.88
C THR A 89 -8.49 -49.56 -1.87
N ALA A 90 -9.66 -49.45 -2.40
CA ALA A 90 -10.23 -50.13 -3.58
C ALA A 90 -11.65 -49.60 -3.74
N MET A 91 -11.99 -49.01 -4.86
CA MET A 91 -13.34 -48.49 -5.06
C MET A 91 -13.88 -48.82 -6.44
N ASP A 92 -15.14 -49.27 -6.47
CA ASP A 92 -15.95 -49.47 -7.65
C ASP A 92 -16.96 -48.34 -7.88
N GLN A 93 -16.78 -47.18 -7.20
CA GLN A 93 -17.72 -46.06 -7.25
C GLN A 93 -17.05 -44.78 -7.81
N ASP A 94 -17.86 -43.93 -8.41
CA ASP A 94 -17.48 -42.58 -8.82
C ASP A 94 -17.01 -41.74 -7.61
N VAL A 95 -16.05 -40.89 -7.84
CA VAL A 95 -15.48 -40.00 -6.82
C VAL A 95 -16.03 -38.59 -6.97
N LEU A 96 -16.64 -38.09 -5.90
CA LEU A 96 -17.02 -36.68 -5.78
C LEU A 96 -15.95 -35.92 -4.98
N ALA A 97 -15.21 -35.07 -5.67
CA ALA A 97 -14.22 -34.20 -5.04
C ALA A 97 -14.76 -32.78 -4.90
N ILE A 98 -14.87 -32.31 -3.67
CA ILE A 98 -15.34 -30.94 -3.37
C ILE A 98 -14.12 -30.07 -3.07
N LEU A 99 -13.78 -29.14 -3.97
CA LEU A 99 -12.74 -28.15 -3.74
C LEU A 99 -13.29 -27.01 -2.88
N LYS A 100 -12.71 -26.85 -1.71
CA LYS A 100 -13.07 -25.79 -0.77
C LYS A 100 -12.39 -24.48 -1.15
N GLN A 101 -13.09 -23.37 -0.97
CA GLN A 101 -12.47 -22.06 -1.12
C GLN A 101 -11.44 -21.82 0.00
N LYS A 102 -10.26 -21.35 -0.35
CA LYS A 102 -9.29 -20.87 0.65
C LYS A 102 -9.89 -19.68 1.38
N ASN A 103 -9.78 -19.67 2.70
CA ASN A 103 -10.21 -18.50 3.48
C ASN A 103 -9.15 -17.38 3.39
N MET A 104 -9.01 -16.78 2.20
CA MET A 104 -8.04 -15.71 1.94
C MET A 104 -8.35 -14.42 2.72
N LEU A 105 -9.59 -14.28 3.23
CA LEU A 105 -9.96 -13.12 4.04
C LEU A 105 -9.26 -13.12 5.41
N ILE A 106 -9.00 -14.31 5.98
CA ILE A 106 -8.30 -14.43 7.28
C ILE A 106 -6.78 -14.46 7.10
N ASN A 107 -6.29 -15.00 5.98
CA ASN A 107 -4.87 -15.20 5.76
C ASN A 107 -4.47 -14.79 4.31
N PRO A 108 -4.59 -13.51 3.96
CA PRO A 108 -4.21 -13.04 2.63
C PRO A 108 -2.70 -13.22 2.39
N VAL A 109 -2.34 -13.35 1.13
CA VAL A 109 -0.94 -13.41 0.69
C VAL A 109 -0.40 -11.99 0.55
N THR A 110 0.77 -11.73 1.15
CA THR A 110 1.48 -10.45 1.08
C THR A 110 2.83 -10.59 0.39
N VAL A 111 3.34 -9.51 -0.16
CA VAL A 111 4.68 -9.42 -0.76
C VAL A 111 5.59 -8.47 0.00
N THR A 112 5.03 -7.63 0.87
CA THR A 112 5.78 -6.66 1.68
C THR A 112 6.42 -7.34 2.89
N GLY A 113 7.64 -6.96 3.25
CA GLY A 113 8.35 -7.50 4.42
C GLY A 113 8.89 -8.93 4.26
N ALA A 114 8.60 -9.58 3.14
CA ALA A 114 9.11 -10.91 2.81
C ALA A 114 9.71 -10.91 1.40
N THR A 115 10.54 -11.88 1.14
CA THR A 115 11.10 -12.12 -0.19
C THR A 115 10.16 -13.04 -0.97
N GLY A 116 9.08 -12.45 -1.49
CA GLY A 116 8.05 -13.09 -2.26
C GLY A 116 6.73 -13.32 -1.53
N PRO A 117 5.72 -13.79 -2.27
CA PRO A 117 4.39 -13.98 -1.73
C PRO A 117 4.37 -14.96 -0.55
N ARG A 118 3.92 -14.49 0.62
CA ARG A 118 3.70 -15.30 1.83
C ARG A 118 2.33 -15.02 2.41
N GLN A 119 1.75 -16.00 3.08
CA GLN A 119 0.56 -15.76 3.88
C GLN A 119 0.91 -14.85 5.07
N ILE A 120 -0.02 -13.99 5.47
CA ILE A 120 0.19 -13.09 6.62
C ILE A 120 0.57 -13.85 7.88
N SER A 121 -0.04 -15.02 8.12
CA SER A 121 0.29 -15.89 9.27
C SER A 121 1.76 -16.26 9.31
N ASP A 122 2.39 -16.46 8.15
CA ASP A 122 3.75 -16.96 8.04
C ASP A 122 4.80 -15.83 8.00
N ASN A 123 4.32 -14.58 7.98
CA ASN A 123 5.20 -13.42 7.99
C ASN A 123 5.66 -13.09 9.43
N PRO A 124 6.97 -12.89 9.67
CA PRO A 124 7.45 -12.45 10.97
C PRO A 124 7.05 -11.02 11.32
N TYR A 125 6.71 -10.19 10.33
CA TYR A 125 6.17 -8.84 10.53
C TYR A 125 4.65 -8.86 10.65
N LEU A 126 4.10 -7.95 11.46
CA LEU A 126 2.67 -7.68 11.47
C LEU A 126 2.32 -6.81 10.27
N ILE A 127 1.65 -7.40 9.27
CA ILE A 127 1.24 -6.73 8.06
C ILE A 127 -0.28 -6.56 8.06
N ARG A 128 -0.74 -5.36 7.80
CA ARG A 128 -2.15 -5.08 7.54
C ARG A 128 -2.38 -4.99 6.04
N VAL A 129 -3.44 -5.63 5.57
CA VAL A 129 -3.84 -5.61 4.16
C VAL A 129 -5.20 -4.96 4.01
N ILE A 130 -5.28 -3.98 3.14
CA ILE A 130 -6.53 -3.36 2.70
C ILE A 130 -6.82 -3.89 1.29
N PRO A 131 -7.74 -4.85 1.13
CA PRO A 131 -8.02 -5.42 -0.17
C PRO A 131 -8.90 -4.49 -1.02
N LYS A 132 -8.93 -4.73 -2.32
CA LYS A 132 -9.69 -3.95 -3.31
C LYS A 132 -11.16 -3.82 -2.95
N GLU A 133 -11.77 -4.88 -2.44
CA GLU A 133 -13.17 -4.89 -2.03
C GLU A 133 -13.44 -3.81 -0.98
N LYS A 134 -12.55 -3.65 0.01
CA LYS A 134 -12.65 -2.61 1.03
C LYS A 134 -12.44 -1.22 0.43
N ILE A 135 -11.48 -1.05 -0.50
CA ILE A 135 -11.26 0.21 -1.23
C ILE A 135 -12.53 0.64 -1.97
N LEU A 136 -13.20 -0.30 -2.65
CA LEU A 136 -14.46 -0.06 -3.36
C LEU A 136 -15.62 0.28 -2.41
N GLN A 137 -15.70 -0.42 -1.27
CA GLN A 137 -16.70 -0.16 -0.23
C GLN A 137 -16.60 1.25 0.34
N MET A 138 -15.38 1.74 0.55
CA MET A 138 -15.13 3.11 1.05
C MET A 138 -15.37 4.18 -0.01
N GLY A 139 -15.51 3.83 -1.28
CA GLY A 139 -15.60 4.81 -2.37
C GLY A 139 -14.37 5.71 -2.48
N ALA A 140 -13.22 5.24 -1.97
CA ALA A 140 -11.97 5.99 -1.99
C ALA A 140 -11.41 6.09 -3.41
N GLN A 141 -10.99 7.31 -3.82
CA GLN A 141 -10.43 7.59 -5.14
C GLN A 141 -8.90 7.67 -5.12
N ASN A 142 -8.31 7.98 -3.96
CA ASN A 142 -6.87 8.11 -3.75
C ASN A 142 -6.47 7.55 -2.38
N LEU A 143 -5.17 7.40 -2.17
CA LEU A 143 -4.62 6.81 -0.96
C LEU A 143 -4.94 7.63 0.30
N GLY A 144 -4.97 8.96 0.20
CA GLY A 144 -5.32 9.82 1.34
C GLY A 144 -6.74 9.56 1.84
N GLU A 145 -7.72 9.48 0.95
CA GLU A 145 -9.10 9.12 1.31
C GLU A 145 -9.22 7.71 1.90
N LEU A 146 -8.45 6.75 1.38
CA LEU A 146 -8.44 5.39 1.92
C LEU A 146 -7.93 5.36 3.35
N LEU A 147 -6.77 5.99 3.60
CA LEU A 147 -6.11 5.95 4.91
C LEU A 147 -6.84 6.80 5.96
N LEU A 148 -7.62 7.80 5.53
CA LEU A 148 -8.45 8.59 6.44
C LEU A 148 -9.43 7.73 7.25
N ASN A 149 -9.79 6.54 6.78
CA ASN A 149 -10.69 5.60 7.46
C ASN A 149 -9.96 4.49 8.25
N GLU A 150 -8.62 4.53 8.34
CA GLU A 150 -7.83 3.57 9.11
C GLU A 150 -7.40 4.14 10.47
N ALA A 151 -7.78 3.51 11.59
CA ALA A 151 -7.56 4.05 12.93
C ALA A 151 -6.08 4.21 13.31
N ASN A 152 -5.20 3.34 12.80
CA ASN A 152 -3.78 3.37 13.17
C ASN A 152 -2.97 4.36 12.34
N ILE A 153 -3.62 5.08 11.42
CA ILE A 153 -2.98 6.06 10.56
C ILE A 153 -3.71 7.38 10.69
N GLN A 154 -3.01 8.40 11.11
CA GLN A 154 -3.51 9.76 11.06
C GLN A 154 -3.16 10.36 9.70
N VAL A 155 -4.12 11.02 9.07
CA VAL A 155 -3.91 11.72 7.80
C VAL A 155 -3.94 13.21 8.08
N GLY A 156 -2.81 13.87 7.86
CA GLY A 156 -2.72 15.33 7.82
C GLY A 156 -3.18 15.84 6.46
N GLN A 157 -3.83 16.99 6.44
CA GLN A 157 -4.31 17.63 5.22
C GLN A 157 -3.73 19.03 5.10
N ASP A 158 -3.28 19.37 3.90
CA ASP A 158 -2.90 20.72 3.49
C ASP A 158 -3.53 20.99 2.12
N ALA A 159 -4.12 22.15 1.96
CA ALA A 159 -4.88 22.49 0.75
C ALA A 159 -4.00 22.57 -0.52
N VAL A 160 -2.71 22.92 -0.38
CA VAL A 160 -1.73 23.10 -1.46
C VAL A 160 -0.67 22.00 -1.49
N MET A 161 -0.21 21.57 -0.29
CA MET A 161 0.85 20.57 -0.17
C MET A 161 0.30 19.13 -0.20
N GLY A 162 -1.02 18.98 -0.11
CA GLY A 162 -1.71 17.69 -0.17
C GLY A 162 -1.82 16.97 1.18
N SER A 163 -2.00 15.67 1.15
CA SER A 163 -2.21 14.85 2.35
C SER A 163 -0.98 13.98 2.66
N ASN A 164 -0.72 13.78 3.94
CA ASN A 164 0.36 12.93 4.43
C ASN A 164 -0.12 11.89 5.44
N ALA A 165 0.66 10.83 5.64
CA ALA A 165 0.40 9.81 6.64
C ALA A 165 1.27 9.99 7.88
N ILE A 166 0.69 9.69 9.05
CA ILE A 166 1.38 9.60 10.33
C ILE A 166 1.01 8.25 10.94
N MET A 167 2.00 7.39 11.17
CA MET A 167 1.85 6.09 11.80
C MET A 167 2.56 6.07 13.15
N GLN A 168 1.88 5.63 14.20
CA GLN A 168 2.45 5.58 15.55
C GLN A 168 3.08 6.91 16.01
N GLY A 169 2.53 8.06 15.58
CA GLY A 169 3.05 9.39 15.87
C GLY A 169 4.25 9.83 15.01
N ILE A 170 4.73 8.99 14.11
CA ILE A 170 5.83 9.25 13.20
C ILE A 170 5.27 9.56 11.81
N GLY A 171 5.71 10.63 11.18
CA GLY A 171 5.20 11.07 9.88
C GLY A 171 6.26 11.71 9.00
N GLY A 172 5.83 12.29 7.89
CA GLY A 172 6.74 12.98 6.97
C GLY A 172 7.64 12.05 6.18
N GLN A 173 8.92 12.35 6.16
CA GLN A 173 9.93 11.57 5.45
C GLN A 173 10.21 10.21 6.07
N ASP A 174 9.75 9.98 7.30
CA ASP A 174 9.97 8.75 8.05
C ASP A 174 9.02 7.60 7.67
N ILE A 175 8.03 7.87 6.80
CA ILE A 175 7.15 6.86 6.23
C ILE A 175 7.48 6.69 4.75
N LYS A 176 7.77 5.44 4.38
CA LYS A 176 8.09 5.10 2.99
C LYS A 176 6.85 4.65 2.22
N ILE A 177 6.52 5.37 1.16
CA ILE A 177 5.42 5.02 0.26
C ILE A 177 6.01 4.32 -0.96
N LEU A 178 5.48 3.13 -1.26
CA LEU A 178 5.96 2.30 -2.36
C LEU A 178 4.80 1.97 -3.33
N ILE A 179 5.12 1.84 -4.60
CA ILE A 179 4.24 1.20 -5.60
C ILE A 179 4.97 -0.03 -6.13
N ASN A 180 4.41 -1.22 -5.89
CA ASN A 180 5.02 -2.52 -6.22
C ASN A 180 6.48 -2.66 -5.70
N GLY A 181 6.76 -2.10 -4.51
CA GLY A 181 8.08 -2.14 -3.89
C GLY A 181 9.04 -1.02 -4.31
N ILE A 182 8.69 -0.17 -5.26
CA ILE A 182 9.50 0.97 -5.72
C ILE A 182 9.09 2.25 -4.99
N PRO A 183 10.03 3.03 -4.44
CA PRO A 183 9.73 4.28 -3.73
C PRO A 183 9.07 5.32 -4.62
N VAL A 184 8.05 6.00 -4.10
CA VAL A 184 7.48 7.21 -4.72
C VAL A 184 8.34 8.41 -4.37
N ILE A 185 8.82 9.14 -5.37
CA ILE A 185 9.63 10.35 -5.21
C ILE A 185 8.78 11.64 -5.29
N GLY A 186 9.42 12.79 -5.12
CA GLY A 186 8.77 14.09 -5.23
C GLY A 186 8.06 14.47 -3.95
N ARG A 187 8.81 14.53 -2.86
CA ARG A 187 8.32 14.99 -1.56
C ARG A 187 8.17 16.50 -1.54
N ILE A 188 6.96 16.95 -1.26
CA ILE A 188 6.64 18.36 -1.07
C ILE A 188 6.61 18.62 0.43
N ASN A 189 7.43 19.54 0.90
CA ASN A 189 7.60 19.82 2.33
C ASN A 189 7.83 18.54 3.16
N GLY A 190 8.68 17.62 2.67
CA GLY A 190 9.00 16.36 3.33
C GLY A 190 7.96 15.24 3.16
N ASN A 191 6.83 15.48 2.51
CA ASN A 191 5.74 14.53 2.37
C ASN A 191 5.48 14.15 0.92
N VAL A 192 5.14 12.88 0.68
CA VAL A 192 4.49 12.44 -0.55
C VAL A 192 3.01 12.76 -0.44
N ASP A 193 2.45 13.53 -1.39
CA ASP A 193 1.01 13.78 -1.41
C ASP A 193 0.23 12.50 -1.74
N LEU A 194 -0.43 11.94 -0.73
CA LEU A 194 -1.24 10.73 -0.85
C LEU A 194 -2.45 10.92 -1.78
N GLY A 195 -2.89 12.18 -1.96
CA GLY A 195 -3.96 12.54 -2.88
C GLY A 195 -3.58 12.35 -4.35
N GLN A 196 -2.28 12.26 -4.67
CA GLN A 196 -1.78 12.00 -6.03
C GLN A 196 -1.66 10.50 -6.35
N ILE A 197 -1.82 9.60 -5.36
CA ILE A 197 -1.76 8.16 -5.56
C ILE A 197 -3.17 7.64 -5.84
N ILE A 198 -3.46 7.39 -7.11
CA ILE A 198 -4.78 6.98 -7.60
C ILE A 198 -5.01 5.48 -7.36
N LEU A 199 -6.23 5.11 -6.94
CA LEU A 199 -6.55 3.73 -6.56
C LEU A 199 -7.25 2.91 -7.66
N SER A 200 -7.45 3.43 -8.86
CA SER A 200 -8.20 2.75 -9.94
C SER A 200 -7.56 1.42 -10.38
N ASN A 201 -6.22 1.35 -10.40
CA ASN A 201 -5.44 0.16 -10.77
C ASN A 201 -4.86 -0.59 -9.56
N VAL A 202 -5.39 -0.39 -8.35
CA VAL A 202 -4.87 -1.02 -7.14
C VAL A 202 -5.62 -2.33 -6.85
N GLU A 203 -4.87 -3.37 -6.49
CA GLU A 203 -5.38 -4.67 -6.04
C GLU A 203 -5.52 -4.69 -4.51
N ARG A 204 -4.51 -4.15 -3.80
CA ARG A 204 -4.49 -4.03 -2.35
C ARG A 204 -3.45 -3.02 -1.89
N VAL A 205 -3.58 -2.56 -0.66
CA VAL A 205 -2.56 -1.78 0.04
C VAL A 205 -2.05 -2.59 1.22
N GLU A 206 -0.73 -2.77 1.31
CA GLU A 206 -0.04 -3.49 2.38
C GLU A 206 0.65 -2.47 3.28
N ILE A 207 0.39 -2.53 4.60
CA ILE A 207 0.91 -1.58 5.57
C ILE A 207 1.70 -2.35 6.62
N ILE A 208 2.96 -1.97 6.81
CA ILE A 208 3.79 -2.44 7.91
C ILE A 208 4.05 -1.26 8.84
N GLU A 209 3.64 -1.40 10.09
CA GLU A 209 3.92 -0.44 11.14
C GLU A 209 5.28 -0.75 11.77
N GLY A 210 6.06 0.31 12.07
CA GLY A 210 7.40 0.19 12.61
C GLY A 210 8.52 0.11 11.55
N PRO A 211 9.78 0.11 11.98
CA PRO A 211 10.90 0.35 11.09
C PRO A 211 11.17 -0.82 10.16
N MET A 212 11.36 -0.49 8.92
CA MET A 212 11.67 -1.41 7.84
C MET A 212 12.97 -1.05 7.11
N SER A 213 13.85 -0.27 7.76
CA SER A 213 15.07 0.24 7.14
C SER A 213 16.03 -0.86 6.69
N VAL A 214 16.06 -2.02 7.35
CA VAL A 214 16.86 -3.16 6.88
C VAL A 214 16.40 -3.65 5.52
N VAL A 215 15.09 -3.75 5.31
CA VAL A 215 14.50 -4.28 4.07
C VAL A 215 14.38 -3.21 2.98
N TYR A 216 13.90 -2.01 3.33
CA TYR A 216 13.55 -0.96 2.35
C TYR A 216 14.49 0.24 2.36
N GLY A 217 15.57 0.20 3.14
CA GLY A 217 16.58 1.27 3.19
C GLY A 217 16.15 2.47 4.02
N THR A 218 16.73 3.62 3.70
CA THR A 218 16.43 4.90 4.35
C THR A 218 14.96 5.28 4.26
N ASP A 219 14.49 6.18 5.13
CA ASP A 219 13.12 6.75 5.14
C ASP A 219 11.99 5.77 5.55
N ALA A 220 12.33 4.67 6.20
CA ALA A 220 11.35 3.68 6.68
C ALA A 220 11.42 3.52 8.22
N LEU A 221 11.50 4.66 8.96
CA LEU A 221 11.59 4.66 10.42
C LEU A 221 10.21 4.43 11.07
N GLY A 222 9.15 5.03 10.53
CA GLY A 222 7.78 4.90 11.04
C GLY A 222 7.01 3.74 10.41
N GLY A 223 7.46 3.25 9.26
CA GLY A 223 6.83 2.14 8.56
C GLY A 223 6.82 2.27 7.05
N VAL A 224 6.10 1.36 6.42
CA VAL A 224 5.98 1.25 4.96
C VAL A 224 4.53 1.10 4.56
N ILE A 225 4.10 1.83 3.54
CA ILE A 225 2.82 1.66 2.86
C ILE A 225 3.13 1.26 1.41
N ASN A 226 2.81 0.03 1.03
CA ASN A 226 3.09 -0.51 -0.30
C ASN A 226 1.79 -0.74 -1.08
N ILE A 227 1.66 -0.06 -2.19
CA ILE A 227 0.52 -0.14 -3.09
C ILE A 227 0.80 -1.23 -4.11
N ILE A 228 0.01 -2.29 -4.11
CA ILE A 228 0.12 -3.40 -5.05
C ILE A 228 -0.91 -3.21 -6.16
N THR A 229 -0.42 -3.06 -7.38
CA THR A 229 -1.28 -2.89 -8.55
C THR A 229 -1.77 -4.24 -9.08
N LYS A 230 -2.85 -4.21 -9.86
CA LYS A 230 -3.48 -5.41 -10.45
C LYS A 230 -2.53 -6.14 -11.37
N ASN A 231 -2.61 -7.46 -11.34
CA ASN A 231 -2.02 -8.33 -12.34
C ASN A 231 -2.99 -8.53 -13.52
N PRO A 232 -2.51 -8.87 -14.72
CA PRO A 232 -3.36 -9.13 -15.87
C PRO A 232 -4.27 -10.33 -15.61
N SER A 233 -5.49 -10.27 -16.13
CA SER A 233 -6.41 -11.42 -16.09
C SER A 233 -6.01 -12.47 -17.12
N ASN A 234 -6.45 -13.72 -16.90
CA ASN A 234 -6.23 -14.80 -17.90
C ASN A 234 -7.13 -14.67 -19.14
N GLN A 235 -8.07 -13.72 -19.15
CA GLN A 235 -8.95 -13.48 -20.30
C GLN A 235 -8.16 -12.89 -21.48
N ARG A 236 -8.61 -13.16 -22.70
CA ARG A 236 -7.97 -12.62 -23.91
C ARG A 236 -8.05 -11.09 -23.96
N PHE A 237 -9.18 -10.55 -23.53
CA PHE A 237 -9.44 -9.12 -23.41
C PHE A 237 -10.50 -8.88 -22.34
N ASN A 238 -10.32 -7.86 -21.53
CA ASN A 238 -11.30 -7.36 -20.57
C ASN A 238 -11.06 -5.87 -20.36
N SER A 239 -12.10 -5.07 -20.44
CA SER A 239 -12.02 -3.64 -20.18
C SER A 239 -13.05 -3.24 -19.12
N ARG A 240 -12.71 -2.27 -18.29
CA ARG A 240 -13.61 -1.70 -17.29
C ARG A 240 -13.57 -0.18 -17.38
N LEU A 241 -14.72 0.41 -17.62
CA LEU A 241 -14.94 1.84 -17.51
C LEU A 241 -15.50 2.17 -16.13
N ASN A 242 -14.88 3.08 -15.40
CA ASN A 242 -15.39 3.61 -14.14
C ASN A 242 -15.72 5.09 -14.32
N VAL A 243 -16.88 5.47 -13.77
CA VAL A 243 -17.28 6.87 -13.63
C VAL A 243 -17.64 7.08 -12.17
N PHE A 244 -17.06 8.10 -11.57
CA PHE A 244 -17.34 8.49 -10.19
C PHE A 244 -17.71 9.97 -10.16
N HIS A 245 -18.82 10.27 -9.53
CA HIS A 245 -19.27 11.64 -9.34
C HIS A 245 -19.64 11.82 -7.87
N ASP A 246 -19.09 12.82 -7.22
CA ASP A 246 -19.60 13.27 -5.95
C ASP A 246 -20.21 14.67 -6.05
N TYR A 247 -21.33 14.85 -5.37
CA TYR A 247 -22.13 16.05 -5.40
C TYR A 247 -22.19 16.69 -4.01
N MET A 248 -21.86 17.95 -3.96
CA MET A 248 -21.96 18.80 -2.79
C MET A 248 -22.55 20.16 -3.18
N SER A 249 -23.84 20.31 -3.07
CA SER A 249 -24.60 21.56 -3.30
C SER A 249 -24.23 22.40 -4.55
N THR A 250 -23.00 22.88 -4.71
CA THR A 250 -22.53 23.71 -5.82
C THR A 250 -21.22 23.21 -6.46
N LEU A 251 -20.63 22.14 -5.94
CA LEU A 251 -19.30 21.69 -6.29
C LEU A 251 -19.31 20.22 -6.61
N SER A 252 -18.50 19.80 -7.57
CA SER A 252 -18.46 18.41 -7.98
C SER A 252 -17.03 17.90 -8.13
N ASN A 253 -16.87 16.66 -7.76
CA ASN A 253 -15.71 15.85 -8.08
C ASN A 253 -16.17 14.84 -9.14
N PHE A 254 -15.65 14.96 -10.35
CA PHE A 254 -16.01 14.09 -11.45
C PHE A 254 -14.77 13.35 -11.95
N ASN A 255 -14.78 12.04 -11.82
CA ASN A 255 -13.67 11.18 -12.17
C ASN A 255 -14.10 10.12 -13.15
N TYR A 256 -13.31 9.87 -14.17
CA TYR A 256 -13.47 8.72 -15.03
C TYR A 256 -12.13 8.06 -15.29
N ASP A 257 -12.14 6.73 -15.36
CA ASP A 257 -10.98 5.92 -15.70
C ASP A 257 -11.39 4.67 -16.49
N VAL A 258 -10.48 4.22 -17.32
CA VAL A 258 -10.60 2.98 -18.08
C VAL A 258 -9.45 2.06 -17.70
N ASN A 259 -9.78 0.81 -17.43
CA ASN A 259 -8.81 -0.26 -17.20
C ASN A 259 -8.97 -1.30 -18.30
N VAL A 260 -7.91 -1.61 -19.01
CA VAL A 260 -7.88 -2.63 -20.06
C VAL A 260 -6.87 -3.71 -19.67
N ASN A 261 -7.29 -4.96 -19.73
CA ASN A 261 -6.43 -6.12 -19.54
C ASN A 261 -6.54 -7.01 -20.76
N GLY A 262 -5.43 -7.53 -21.22
CA GLY A 262 -5.45 -8.38 -22.41
C GLY A 262 -4.15 -9.14 -22.60
N LYS A 263 -4.06 -9.81 -23.75
CA LYS A 263 -2.87 -10.54 -24.19
C LYS A 263 -2.51 -10.09 -25.60
N ILE A 264 -1.29 -9.55 -25.77
CA ILE A 264 -0.73 -9.27 -27.10
C ILE A 264 -0.44 -10.61 -27.80
N THR A 265 0.18 -11.53 -27.06
CA THR A 265 0.37 -12.93 -27.43
C THR A 265 0.01 -13.81 -26.24
N SER A 266 -0.07 -15.14 -26.43
CA SER A 266 -0.33 -16.10 -25.34
C SER A 266 0.67 -15.96 -24.16
N LYS A 267 1.90 -15.50 -24.44
CA LYS A 267 2.99 -15.34 -23.47
C LYS A 267 3.18 -13.90 -23.00
N MET A 268 2.44 -12.94 -23.57
CA MET A 268 2.66 -11.51 -23.32
C MET A 268 1.35 -10.81 -22.93
N PRO A 269 0.87 -11.01 -21.71
CA PRO A 269 -0.26 -10.24 -21.18
C PRO A 269 0.14 -8.79 -20.90
N PHE A 270 -0.87 -7.90 -20.90
CA PHE A 270 -0.70 -6.50 -20.57
C PHE A 270 -1.84 -5.95 -19.72
N THR A 271 -1.57 -4.86 -19.03
CA THR A 271 -2.59 -4.01 -18.39
C THR A 271 -2.38 -2.57 -18.84
N PHE A 272 -3.47 -1.88 -19.10
CA PHE A 272 -3.48 -0.45 -19.36
C PHE A 272 -4.53 0.20 -18.48
N ASN A 273 -4.21 1.33 -17.87
CA ASN A 273 -5.12 2.12 -17.08
C ASN A 273 -4.90 3.59 -17.39
N ALA A 274 -5.96 4.33 -17.62
CA ALA A 274 -5.89 5.77 -17.85
C ALA A 274 -7.14 6.45 -17.32
N GLY A 275 -7.00 7.71 -16.91
CA GLY A 275 -8.13 8.45 -16.38
C GLY A 275 -7.88 9.92 -16.15
N ARG A 276 -8.95 10.61 -15.80
CA ARG A 276 -8.94 12.02 -15.46
C ARG A 276 -9.89 12.29 -14.30
N HIS A 277 -9.40 13.05 -13.32
CA HIS A 277 -10.14 13.44 -12.13
C HIS A 277 -10.24 14.97 -12.09
N PHE A 278 -11.43 15.48 -11.85
CA PHE A 278 -11.71 16.89 -11.72
C PHE A 278 -12.28 17.17 -10.34
N PHE A 279 -11.73 18.14 -9.67
CA PHE A 279 -12.26 18.70 -8.44
C PHE A 279 -12.38 20.22 -8.61
N THR A 280 -13.58 20.74 -8.47
CA THR A 280 -13.87 22.17 -8.70
C THR A 280 -13.45 23.05 -7.53
N GLY A 281 -12.97 22.45 -6.44
CA GLY A 281 -12.64 23.14 -5.21
C GLY A 281 -13.82 23.24 -4.25
N ARG A 282 -13.59 23.75 -3.05
CA ARG A 282 -14.63 24.12 -2.09
C ARG A 282 -14.24 25.33 -1.30
N ASP A 283 -15.20 26.19 -1.12
CA ASP A 283 -15.13 27.39 -0.34
C ASP A 283 -16.27 27.38 0.67
N PHE A 284 -15.95 27.55 1.94
CA PHE A 284 -16.92 27.63 3.02
C PHE A 284 -17.39 29.08 3.25
N ASP A 285 -16.58 30.07 2.86
CA ASP A 285 -16.91 31.49 2.89
C ASP A 285 -17.03 32.05 1.49
N LYS A 286 -18.25 32.17 1.00
CA LYS A 286 -18.53 32.71 -0.34
C LYS A 286 -18.24 34.21 -0.50
N GLN A 287 -17.88 34.89 0.57
CA GLN A 287 -17.51 36.32 0.51
C GLN A 287 -16.03 36.50 0.11
N THR A 288 -15.23 35.46 0.29
CA THR A 288 -13.83 35.45 -0.12
C THR A 288 -13.67 34.94 -1.56
N ARG A 289 -12.52 35.17 -2.15
CA ARG A 289 -12.13 34.64 -3.46
C ARG A 289 -11.31 33.36 -3.35
N SER A 290 -10.71 33.17 -2.23
CA SER A 290 -9.91 31.98 -1.88
C SER A 290 -10.81 30.76 -1.71
N PHE A 291 -10.21 29.59 -1.90
CA PHE A 291 -10.90 28.30 -1.66
C PHE A 291 -10.26 27.61 -0.46
N ASP A 292 -11.05 27.09 0.46
CA ASP A 292 -10.54 26.21 1.52
C ASP A 292 -9.93 24.92 0.91
N TRP A 293 -10.60 24.34 -0.07
CA TRP A 293 -10.12 23.19 -0.85
C TRP A 293 -9.89 23.65 -2.29
N LYS A 294 -8.63 23.65 -2.69
CA LYS A 294 -8.20 24.24 -3.98
C LYS A 294 -8.69 23.40 -5.17
N PRO A 295 -9.20 24.04 -6.23
CA PRO A 295 -9.56 23.36 -7.48
C PRO A 295 -8.35 22.62 -8.06
N LYS A 296 -8.57 21.37 -8.53
CA LYS A 296 -7.50 20.57 -9.14
C LYS A 296 -8.00 19.63 -10.23
N THR A 297 -7.16 19.42 -11.21
CA THR A 297 -7.36 18.44 -12.29
C THR A 297 -6.18 17.50 -12.31
N LYS A 298 -6.44 16.19 -12.34
CA LYS A 298 -5.43 15.14 -12.43
C LYS A 298 -5.65 14.33 -13.70
N GLN A 299 -4.57 13.95 -14.37
CA GLN A 299 -4.56 13.05 -15.51
C GLN A 299 -3.49 11.99 -15.27
N PHE A 300 -3.79 10.76 -15.61
CA PHE A 300 -2.84 9.66 -15.41
C PHE A 300 -3.05 8.58 -16.46
N ALA A 301 -1.94 7.90 -16.78
CA ALA A 301 -1.97 6.68 -17.55
C ALA A 301 -0.83 5.77 -17.08
N ASP A 302 -1.09 4.47 -17.04
CA ASP A 302 -0.08 3.45 -16.79
C ASP A 302 -0.28 2.26 -17.74
N VAL A 303 0.83 1.69 -18.19
CA VAL A 303 0.87 0.46 -18.97
C VAL A 303 1.84 -0.51 -18.32
N SER A 304 1.44 -1.75 -18.16
CA SER A 304 2.33 -2.83 -17.73
C SER A 304 2.32 -3.94 -18.75
N LEU A 305 3.50 -4.33 -19.20
CA LEU A 305 3.75 -5.48 -20.05
C LEU A 305 4.34 -6.60 -19.20
N PHE A 306 3.83 -7.80 -19.41
CA PHE A 306 4.29 -8.98 -18.71
C PHE A 306 4.78 -10.00 -19.74
N TRP A 307 5.88 -10.65 -19.45
CA TRP A 307 6.31 -11.80 -20.24
C TRP A 307 6.93 -12.84 -19.35
N ASN A 308 6.59 -14.08 -19.61
CA ASN A 308 7.01 -15.22 -18.83
C ASN A 308 7.76 -16.20 -19.71
N THR A 309 8.92 -16.64 -19.22
CA THR A 309 9.64 -17.79 -19.75
C THR A 309 9.44 -18.98 -18.81
N GLN A 310 10.07 -20.12 -19.11
CA GLN A 310 10.03 -21.28 -18.23
C GLN A 310 10.60 -20.98 -16.83
N ASN A 311 11.67 -20.18 -16.77
CA ASN A 311 12.44 -19.92 -15.55
C ASN A 311 12.45 -18.45 -15.13
N SER A 312 11.70 -17.58 -15.81
CA SER A 312 11.67 -16.17 -15.44
C SER A 312 10.31 -15.51 -15.69
N HIS A 313 10.02 -14.50 -14.86
CA HIS A 313 8.85 -13.64 -14.97
C HIS A 313 9.32 -12.20 -15.00
N HIS A 314 8.79 -11.42 -15.93
CA HIS A 314 9.18 -10.03 -16.12
C HIS A 314 7.95 -9.15 -16.20
N ARG A 315 8.07 -7.95 -15.63
CA ARG A 315 7.07 -6.89 -15.70
C ARG A 315 7.76 -5.56 -15.98
N LEU A 316 7.44 -4.95 -17.10
CA LEU A 316 7.81 -3.57 -17.43
C LEU A 316 6.58 -2.70 -17.22
N THR A 317 6.70 -1.66 -16.40
CA THR A 317 5.62 -0.70 -16.17
C THR A 317 6.12 0.69 -16.49
N SER A 318 5.34 1.45 -17.26
CA SER A 318 5.53 2.88 -17.49
C SER A 318 4.27 3.60 -17.06
N SER A 319 4.40 4.64 -16.22
CA SER A 319 3.28 5.45 -15.75
C SER A 319 3.58 6.93 -15.83
N VAL A 320 2.57 7.69 -16.21
CA VAL A 320 2.58 9.15 -16.26
C VAL A 320 1.46 9.69 -15.40
N PHE A 321 1.74 10.79 -14.71
CA PHE A 321 0.76 11.52 -13.90
C PHE A 321 0.98 12.99 -14.05
N GLN A 322 -0.10 13.75 -14.19
CA GLN A 322 -0.10 15.20 -14.21
C GLN A 322 -1.20 15.77 -13.32
N GLU A 323 -0.89 16.83 -12.59
CA GLU A 323 -1.85 17.56 -11.79
C GLU A 323 -1.69 19.07 -12.04
N LYS A 324 -2.83 19.74 -12.19
CA LYS A 324 -2.92 21.21 -12.14
C LYS A 324 -3.77 21.57 -10.92
N LEU A 325 -3.21 22.32 -9.99
CA LEU A 325 -3.88 22.88 -8.82
C LEU A 325 -3.86 24.42 -8.93
N THR A 326 -4.98 25.08 -8.59
CA THR A 326 -5.07 26.54 -8.62
C THR A 326 -5.40 27.04 -7.22
N ASP A 327 -4.52 27.88 -6.68
CA ASP A 327 -4.71 28.61 -5.44
C ASP A 327 -4.96 30.07 -5.73
N ARG A 328 -6.03 30.65 -5.19
CA ARG A 328 -6.43 32.04 -5.39
C ARG A 328 -6.33 32.78 -4.06
N SER A 329 -5.66 33.94 -4.08
CA SER A 329 -5.71 34.84 -2.93
C SER A 329 -7.03 35.59 -2.87
N ASP A 330 -7.35 36.17 -1.74
CA ASP A 330 -8.44 37.12 -1.64
C ASP A 330 -8.18 38.41 -2.45
N ALA A 331 -9.21 39.21 -2.57
CA ALA A 331 -9.11 40.47 -3.30
C ALA A 331 -8.36 41.53 -2.46
N GLU A 332 -7.40 42.17 -3.08
CA GLU A 332 -6.70 43.36 -2.56
C GLU A 332 -7.28 44.62 -3.20
N TYR A 333 -7.79 45.51 -2.37
CA TYR A 333 -8.41 46.76 -2.79
C TYR A 333 -7.41 47.90 -2.67
N SER A 334 -7.25 48.65 -3.75
CA SER A 334 -6.51 49.89 -3.77
C SER A 334 -7.37 51.01 -4.38
N LEU A 335 -6.98 52.26 -4.22
CA LEU A 335 -7.74 53.43 -4.74
C LEU A 335 -8.04 53.33 -6.24
N ALA A 336 -7.15 52.68 -7.03
CA ALA A 336 -7.25 52.65 -8.48
C ALA A 336 -7.62 51.26 -9.04
N ASN A 337 -7.44 50.18 -8.28
CA ASN A 337 -7.57 48.81 -8.80
C ASN A 337 -8.00 47.80 -7.71
N VAL A 338 -8.74 46.80 -8.15
CA VAL A 338 -8.99 45.57 -7.37
C VAL A 338 -8.15 44.48 -7.99
N THR A 339 -7.24 43.90 -7.21
CA THR A 339 -6.32 42.87 -7.69
C THR A 339 -6.37 41.64 -6.84
N GLY A 340 -5.89 40.51 -7.35
CA GLY A 340 -5.71 39.27 -6.61
C GLY A 340 -4.65 38.40 -7.30
N TYR A 341 -4.14 37.41 -6.57
CA TYR A 341 -3.11 36.53 -7.12
C TYR A 341 -3.69 35.15 -7.38
N ASN A 342 -3.25 34.53 -8.47
CA ASN A 342 -3.52 33.14 -8.84
C ASN A 342 -2.20 32.38 -8.86
N SER A 343 -1.95 31.50 -7.88
CA SER A 343 -0.83 30.56 -7.91
C SER A 343 -1.29 29.26 -8.54
N VAL A 344 -0.72 28.93 -9.69
CA VAL A 344 -1.03 27.69 -10.42
C VAL A 344 0.15 26.73 -10.26
N TYR A 345 -0.13 25.57 -9.69
CA TYR A 345 0.86 24.52 -9.49
C TYR A 345 0.66 23.43 -10.55
N TYR A 346 1.72 23.11 -11.27
CA TYR A 346 1.77 21.99 -12.21
C TYR A 346 2.70 20.93 -11.64
N THR A 347 2.17 19.72 -11.43
CA THR A 347 2.97 18.58 -10.98
C THR A 347 2.96 17.52 -12.07
N GLY A 348 4.14 16.98 -12.40
CA GLY A 348 4.31 15.89 -13.36
C GLY A 348 5.13 14.76 -12.76
N ARG A 349 4.79 13.51 -13.09
CA ARG A 349 5.55 12.31 -12.75
C ARG A 349 5.68 11.42 -13.97
N LEU A 350 6.85 10.81 -14.13
CA LEU A 350 7.10 9.70 -15.05
C LEU A 350 7.85 8.63 -14.28
N ASP A 351 7.26 7.45 -14.19
CA ASP A 351 7.85 6.32 -13.49
C ASP A 351 7.97 5.15 -14.46
N ASN A 352 9.19 4.67 -14.68
CA ASN A 352 9.48 3.47 -15.47
C ASN A 352 10.11 2.44 -14.56
N THR A 353 9.56 1.23 -14.53
CA THR A 353 10.04 0.15 -13.66
C THR A 353 10.14 -1.16 -14.42
N LEU A 354 11.24 -1.88 -14.23
CA LEU A 354 11.43 -3.24 -14.69
C LEU A 354 11.60 -4.15 -13.47
N HIS A 355 10.70 -5.09 -13.30
CA HIS A 355 10.78 -6.12 -12.28
C HIS A 355 10.95 -7.49 -12.95
N SER A 356 12.00 -8.21 -12.59
CA SER A 356 12.34 -9.52 -13.12
C SER A 356 12.56 -10.51 -11.98
N VAL A 357 11.96 -11.67 -12.09
CA VAL A 357 12.14 -12.79 -11.16
C VAL A 357 12.70 -13.96 -11.92
N PHE A 358 13.87 -14.41 -11.55
CA PHE A 358 14.56 -15.57 -12.13
C PHE A 358 14.49 -16.73 -11.15
N LYS A 359 13.90 -17.84 -11.54
CA LYS A 359 13.94 -19.11 -10.81
C LYS A 359 15.25 -19.80 -11.10
N ILE A 360 16.13 -19.92 -10.10
CA ILE A 360 17.42 -20.58 -10.24
C ILE A 360 17.22 -22.10 -10.10
N ASN A 361 16.43 -22.49 -9.10
CA ASN A 361 15.97 -23.86 -8.88
C ASN A 361 14.61 -23.85 -8.14
N SER A 362 14.16 -25.00 -7.65
CA SER A 362 12.86 -25.15 -6.96
C SER A 362 12.78 -24.33 -5.67
N PHE A 363 13.90 -23.98 -5.06
CA PHE A 363 13.98 -23.34 -3.75
C PHE A 363 14.66 -21.97 -3.77
N SER A 364 15.31 -21.63 -4.89
CA SER A 364 16.10 -20.41 -4.99
C SER A 364 15.64 -19.55 -6.15
N ARG A 365 15.59 -18.24 -5.91
CA ARG A 365 15.26 -17.25 -6.93
C ARG A 365 16.08 -15.98 -6.74
N PHE A 366 16.25 -15.27 -7.84
CA PHE A 366 16.80 -13.92 -7.86
C PHE A 366 15.74 -12.95 -8.37
N GLU A 367 15.46 -11.92 -7.61
CA GLU A 367 14.56 -10.83 -7.97
C GLU A 367 15.39 -9.60 -8.29
N TRP A 368 15.12 -8.97 -9.42
CA TRP A 368 15.79 -7.77 -9.86
C TRP A 368 14.78 -6.69 -10.21
N GLN A 369 14.89 -5.55 -9.53
CA GLN A 369 14.06 -4.38 -9.73
C GLN A 369 14.91 -3.21 -10.15
N ASN A 370 14.51 -2.52 -11.23
CA ASN A 370 15.12 -1.29 -11.69
C ASN A 370 14.04 -0.25 -11.90
N ALA A 371 14.32 0.97 -11.52
CA ALA A 371 13.40 2.07 -11.71
C ALA A 371 14.13 3.34 -12.13
N PHE A 372 13.47 4.09 -13.01
CA PHE A 372 13.76 5.47 -13.31
C PHE A 372 12.52 6.29 -13.01
N ASN A 373 12.64 7.24 -12.10
CA ASN A 373 11.56 8.10 -11.66
C ASN A 373 11.93 9.56 -11.92
N TYR A 374 10.99 10.29 -12.49
CA TYR A 374 11.08 11.74 -12.73
C TYR A 374 9.88 12.41 -12.08
N PHE A 375 10.14 13.47 -11.35
CA PHE A 375 9.12 14.32 -10.75
C PHE A 375 9.47 15.78 -11.02
N ASN A 376 8.48 16.56 -11.45
CA ASN A 376 8.60 18.01 -11.52
C ASN A 376 7.40 18.68 -10.86
N ARG A 377 7.65 19.82 -10.26
CA ARG A 377 6.61 20.74 -9.77
C ARG A 377 7.00 22.17 -10.12
N ALA A 378 6.11 22.85 -10.81
CA ALA A 378 6.24 24.27 -11.12
C ALA A 378 5.13 25.07 -10.45
N LYS A 379 5.46 26.23 -9.87
CA LYS A 379 4.53 27.23 -9.34
C LYS A 379 4.61 28.46 -10.24
N ASN A 380 3.48 28.86 -10.83
CA ASN A 380 3.34 30.09 -11.60
C ASN A 380 2.36 31.00 -10.85
N THR A 381 2.84 32.13 -10.37
CA THR A 381 2.00 33.15 -9.72
C THR A 381 1.68 34.28 -10.68
N LEU A 382 0.40 34.50 -10.91
CA LEU A 382 -0.14 35.53 -11.78
C LEU A 382 -0.86 36.58 -10.95
N LYS A 383 -0.59 37.86 -11.22
CA LYS A 383 -1.38 38.99 -10.72
C LYS A 383 -2.55 39.21 -11.68
N ARG A 384 -3.76 39.19 -11.13
CA ARG A 384 -5.00 39.40 -11.89
C ARG A 384 -5.67 40.68 -11.46
N ASN A 385 -5.95 41.54 -12.42
CA ASN A 385 -6.87 42.65 -12.24
C ASN A 385 -8.29 42.11 -12.24
N LEU A 386 -9.01 42.25 -11.11
CA LEU A 386 -10.35 41.65 -10.93
C LEU A 386 -11.45 42.42 -11.65
N VAL A 387 -11.19 43.67 -12.08
CA VAL A 387 -12.12 44.50 -12.88
C VAL A 387 -12.02 44.17 -14.36
N THR A 388 -10.78 44.19 -14.90
CA THR A 388 -10.56 43.97 -16.36
C THR A 388 -10.38 42.49 -16.71
N GLY A 389 -10.09 41.63 -15.73
CA GLY A 389 -9.80 40.22 -15.93
C GLY A 389 -8.41 39.89 -16.47
N THR A 390 -7.56 40.92 -16.72
CA THR A 390 -6.20 40.72 -17.25
C THR A 390 -5.28 40.07 -16.24
N GLU A 391 -4.46 39.14 -16.72
CA GLU A 391 -3.47 38.41 -15.91
C GLU A 391 -2.05 38.71 -16.43
N THR A 392 -1.13 38.97 -15.52
CA THR A 392 0.29 39.15 -15.81
C THR A 392 1.14 38.32 -14.85
N PRO A 393 2.29 37.78 -15.29
CA PRO A 393 3.21 37.16 -14.36
C PRO A 393 3.56 38.11 -13.20
N TYR A 394 3.46 37.58 -11.98
CA TYR A 394 3.88 38.34 -10.81
C TYR A 394 5.41 38.34 -10.72
N ARG A 395 6.01 38.62 -9.62
CA ARG A 395 7.46 38.74 -9.49
C ARG A 395 8.21 37.46 -9.84
N PRO A 396 9.44 37.54 -10.35
CA PRO A 396 10.26 36.36 -10.62
C PRO A 396 10.46 35.47 -9.39
N GLU A 397 10.55 36.03 -8.17
CA GLU A 397 10.76 35.33 -6.92
C GLU A 397 9.56 34.43 -6.56
N ASP A 398 8.36 34.78 -7.04
CA ASP A 398 7.13 34.03 -6.80
C ASP A 398 6.89 32.90 -7.84
N GLN A 399 7.78 32.78 -8.83
CA GLN A 399 7.83 31.68 -9.78
C GLN A 399 8.80 30.62 -9.27
N ASP A 400 8.43 29.35 -9.28
CA ASP A 400 9.28 28.26 -8.82
C ASP A 400 9.19 27.04 -9.73
N THR A 401 10.28 26.30 -9.80
CA THR A 401 10.34 24.99 -10.46
C THR A 401 11.31 24.09 -9.67
N SER A 402 10.85 22.89 -9.36
CA SER A 402 11.66 21.87 -8.71
C SER A 402 11.55 20.56 -9.50
N ILE A 403 12.68 19.96 -9.82
CA ILE A 403 12.79 18.70 -10.56
C ILE A 403 13.59 17.73 -9.72
N PHE A 404 13.08 16.51 -9.57
CA PHE A 404 13.76 15.41 -8.92
C PHE A 404 13.83 14.22 -9.86
N THR A 405 14.99 13.58 -9.92
CA THR A 405 15.15 12.31 -10.63
C THR A 405 15.73 11.26 -9.70
N MET A 406 15.29 10.01 -9.86
CA MET A 406 15.83 8.89 -9.11
C MET A 406 16.06 7.71 -10.04
N VAL A 407 17.25 7.13 -9.91
CA VAL A 407 17.58 5.81 -10.46
C VAL A 407 17.70 4.85 -9.30
N ASN A 408 16.99 3.74 -9.38
CA ASN A 408 17.04 2.69 -8.36
C ASN A 408 17.35 1.35 -9.03
N SER A 409 18.25 0.57 -8.43
CA SER A 409 18.51 -0.83 -8.77
C SER A 409 18.59 -1.66 -7.52
N ARG A 410 17.79 -2.69 -7.43
CA ARG A 410 17.72 -3.61 -6.30
C ARG A 410 17.79 -5.05 -6.79
N GLY A 411 18.74 -5.82 -6.27
CA GLY A 411 18.85 -7.25 -6.49
C GLY A 411 18.68 -8.02 -5.19
N VAL A 412 17.86 -9.07 -5.19
CA VAL A 412 17.59 -9.90 -4.02
C VAL A 412 17.66 -11.37 -4.39
N TYR A 413 18.60 -12.08 -3.81
CA TYR A 413 18.65 -13.53 -3.88
C TYR A 413 18.00 -14.13 -2.64
N THR A 414 17.14 -15.12 -2.83
CA THR A 414 16.45 -15.85 -1.76
C THR A 414 16.66 -17.34 -1.94
N ASN A 415 17.03 -18.00 -0.85
CA ASN A 415 17.01 -19.46 -0.75
C ASN A 415 15.99 -19.84 0.35
N ASN A 416 14.97 -20.59 -0.02
CA ASN A 416 13.89 -21.01 0.89
C ASN A 416 13.50 -22.47 0.58
N ASN A 417 14.30 -23.41 1.08
CA ASN A 417 13.96 -24.81 1.00
C ASN A 417 13.09 -25.18 2.21
N PRO A 418 11.84 -25.61 2.01
CA PRO A 418 10.94 -25.97 3.12
C PRO A 418 11.42 -27.14 3.99
N SER A 419 12.38 -27.93 3.50
CA SER A 419 12.98 -29.03 4.25
C SER A 419 14.09 -28.57 5.19
N ASP A 420 14.62 -27.37 5.02
CA ASP A 420 15.74 -26.86 5.79
C ASP A 420 15.21 -26.00 6.96
N ALA A 421 15.85 -26.12 8.11
CA ALA A 421 15.57 -25.27 9.26
C ALA A 421 16.00 -23.81 9.03
N VAL A 422 16.84 -23.57 8.01
CA VAL A 422 17.40 -22.25 7.70
C VAL A 422 17.04 -21.85 6.28
N SER A 423 16.41 -20.69 6.13
CA SER A 423 16.29 -19.98 4.87
C SER A 423 17.04 -18.64 4.97
N TRP A 424 17.53 -18.11 3.86
CA TRP A 424 18.27 -16.87 3.88
C TRP A 424 18.04 -16.02 2.63
N THR A 425 18.27 -14.75 2.80
CA THR A 425 18.14 -13.73 1.77
C THR A 425 19.36 -12.83 1.82
N ALA A 426 19.92 -12.51 0.67
CA ALA A 426 20.96 -11.50 0.54
C ALA A 426 20.64 -10.60 -0.65
N GLY A 427 21.00 -9.34 -0.56
CA GLY A 427 20.70 -8.40 -1.63
C GLY A 427 21.52 -7.13 -1.57
N TYR A 428 21.34 -6.33 -2.61
CA TYR A 428 21.90 -4.99 -2.71
C TYR A 428 20.80 -3.98 -3.08
N ASP A 429 21.04 -2.73 -2.70
CA ASP A 429 20.28 -1.56 -3.18
C ASP A 429 21.25 -0.50 -3.67
N PHE A 430 20.97 0.06 -4.83
CA PHE A 430 21.59 1.25 -5.36
C PHE A 430 20.51 2.27 -5.63
N VAL A 431 20.64 3.46 -5.08
CA VAL A 431 19.73 4.60 -5.32
C VAL A 431 20.59 5.82 -5.59
N ARG A 432 20.31 6.51 -6.68
CA ARG A 432 20.88 7.83 -6.98
C ARG A 432 19.73 8.81 -7.18
N GLU A 433 19.71 9.84 -6.35
CA GLU A 433 18.74 10.93 -6.41
C GLU A 433 19.45 12.24 -6.77
N THR A 434 18.85 13.00 -7.69
CA THR A 434 19.30 14.36 -8.02
C THR A 434 18.12 15.31 -7.90
N ALA A 435 18.42 16.56 -7.60
CA ALA A 435 17.45 17.65 -7.54
C ALA A 435 18.01 18.87 -8.27
N THR A 436 17.16 19.50 -9.06
CA THR A 436 17.46 20.78 -9.74
C THR A 436 16.24 21.68 -9.67
N GLY A 437 16.46 22.98 -9.79
CA GLY A 437 15.37 23.95 -9.78
C GLY A 437 15.82 25.32 -9.32
N LYS A 438 14.90 26.27 -9.36
CA LYS A 438 15.22 27.66 -9.05
C LYS A 438 15.70 27.88 -7.60
N ARG A 439 15.25 27.00 -6.69
CA ARG A 439 15.53 27.09 -5.25
C ARG A 439 16.56 26.08 -4.75
N ILE A 440 17.25 25.44 -5.69
CA ILE A 440 18.27 24.45 -5.44
C ILE A 440 19.54 24.91 -6.17
N PRO A 441 20.71 24.95 -5.52
CA PRO A 441 21.98 25.30 -6.18
C PRO A 441 22.20 24.44 -7.44
N ALA A 442 22.61 25.07 -8.54
CA ALA A 442 22.76 24.40 -9.83
C ALA A 442 23.88 23.34 -9.86
N ASP A 443 24.87 23.50 -8.99
CA ASP A 443 26.04 22.63 -8.82
C ASP A 443 25.86 21.56 -7.73
N LEU A 444 24.64 21.41 -7.22
CA LEU A 444 24.39 20.47 -6.12
C LEU A 444 24.62 19.03 -6.59
N PRO A 445 25.61 18.31 -6.04
CA PRO A 445 25.79 16.90 -6.33
C PRO A 445 24.61 16.08 -5.77
N GLY A 446 24.13 15.13 -6.57
CA GLY A 446 23.10 14.20 -6.11
C GLY A 446 23.52 13.37 -4.90
N ILE A 447 22.56 12.72 -4.25
CA ILE A 447 22.80 11.74 -3.21
C ILE A 447 22.85 10.34 -3.84
N THR A 448 23.85 9.56 -3.45
CA THR A 448 23.96 8.15 -3.84
C THR A 448 23.98 7.29 -2.60
N ASP A 449 23.04 6.35 -2.52
CA ASP A 449 22.97 5.29 -1.54
C ASP A 449 23.40 3.98 -2.18
N LEU A 450 24.34 3.29 -1.56
CA LEU A 450 24.75 1.92 -1.89
C LEU A 450 24.65 1.08 -0.63
N ALA A 451 23.87 0.01 -0.68
CA ALA A 451 23.72 -0.86 0.47
C ALA A 451 23.79 -2.33 0.10
N VAL A 452 24.31 -3.13 1.02
CA VAL A 452 24.16 -4.58 1.02
C VAL A 452 23.39 -5.00 2.26
N PHE A 453 22.54 -5.99 2.13
CA PHE A 453 21.75 -6.48 3.25
C PHE A 453 21.55 -7.99 3.19
N GLY A 454 21.33 -8.56 4.36
CA GLY A 454 21.05 -9.97 4.50
C GLY A 454 20.11 -10.25 5.64
N SER A 455 19.36 -11.32 5.53
CA SER A 455 18.57 -11.88 6.62
C SER A 455 18.61 -13.40 6.57
N MET A 456 18.66 -14.00 7.74
CA MET A 456 18.55 -15.44 7.95
C MET A 456 17.26 -15.71 8.70
N GLU A 457 16.49 -16.68 8.30
CA GLU A 457 15.32 -17.16 9.04
C GLU A 457 15.62 -18.58 9.52
N TYR A 458 15.71 -18.73 10.82
CA TYR A 458 15.95 -20.00 11.49
C TYR A 458 14.66 -20.49 12.13
N SER A 459 14.18 -21.63 11.67
CA SER A 459 12.98 -22.30 12.16
C SER A 459 13.34 -23.65 12.78
N PRO A 460 13.80 -23.67 14.06
CA PRO A 460 14.19 -24.92 14.75
C PRO A 460 13.03 -25.88 14.91
N SER A 461 11.80 -25.37 14.90
CA SER A 461 10.58 -26.15 14.91
C SER A 461 9.46 -25.39 14.17
N LYS A 462 8.28 -26.00 14.02
CA LYS A 462 7.11 -25.34 13.38
C LYS A 462 6.55 -24.17 14.19
N GLU A 463 6.87 -24.12 15.46
CA GLU A 463 6.41 -23.10 16.39
C GLU A 463 7.30 -21.86 16.36
N TRP A 464 8.61 -22.02 16.21
CA TRP A 464 9.59 -20.95 16.30
C TRP A 464 10.11 -20.51 14.95
N GLN A 465 10.15 -19.18 14.74
CA GLN A 465 10.88 -18.52 13.67
C GLN A 465 11.71 -17.37 14.27
N ILE A 466 12.99 -17.38 14.02
CA ILE A 466 13.95 -16.39 14.51
C ILE A 466 14.62 -15.77 13.27
N ARG A 467 14.56 -14.45 13.14
CA ARG A 467 15.06 -13.76 11.95
C ARG A 467 15.99 -12.60 12.33
N PRO A 468 17.28 -12.83 12.48
CA PRO A 468 18.29 -11.78 12.47
C PRO A 468 18.44 -11.22 11.05
N SER A 469 18.64 -9.90 10.95
CA SER A 469 18.88 -9.23 9.67
C SER A 469 19.87 -8.07 9.88
N LEU A 470 20.63 -7.76 8.86
CA LEU A 470 21.62 -6.70 8.88
C LEU A 470 21.64 -5.98 7.55
N ARG A 471 21.75 -4.66 7.59
CA ARG A 471 22.03 -3.82 6.44
C ARG A 471 23.25 -2.95 6.72
N ILE A 472 24.10 -2.86 5.71
CA ILE A 472 25.26 -1.96 5.68
C ILE A 472 24.98 -0.97 4.56
N LEU A 473 25.04 0.32 4.87
CA LEU A 473 24.71 1.39 3.95
C LEU A 473 25.90 2.35 3.83
N HIS A 474 26.23 2.72 2.60
CA HIS A 474 27.03 3.89 2.27
C HIS A 474 26.13 4.96 1.67
N ASN A 475 26.17 6.17 2.23
CA ASN A 475 25.53 7.37 1.67
C ASN A 475 26.60 8.37 1.31
N SER A 476 26.58 8.90 0.08
CA SER A 476 27.61 9.79 -0.47
C SER A 476 27.78 11.12 0.29
N ARG A 477 26.78 11.51 1.10
CA ARG A 477 26.80 12.73 1.93
C ARG A 477 27.09 12.46 3.41
N PHE A 478 26.70 11.28 3.91
CA PHE A 478 26.73 10.95 5.34
C PHE A 478 27.49 9.66 5.66
N GLY A 479 28.33 9.17 4.77
CA GLY A 479 29.07 7.96 5.00
C GLY A 479 30.49 8.05 4.49
N GLN A 480 31.44 7.82 5.36
CA GLN A 480 32.76 7.42 4.88
C GLN A 480 32.79 5.90 4.68
N PRO A 481 33.56 5.39 3.72
CA PRO A 481 33.62 3.95 3.45
C PRO A 481 34.03 3.17 4.70
N ILE A 482 33.34 2.07 4.98
CA ILE A 482 33.60 1.16 6.12
C ILE A 482 35.07 0.74 6.18
N LEU A 483 35.72 0.61 5.04
CA LEU A 483 37.16 0.23 4.95
C LEU A 483 38.12 1.25 5.54
N SER A 484 37.78 2.55 5.55
CA SER A 484 38.66 3.56 6.15
C SER A 484 38.61 3.56 7.68
N SER A 485 37.53 3.06 8.28
CA SER A 485 37.40 2.95 9.74
C SER A 485 38.10 1.72 10.34
N VAL A 486 38.26 0.67 9.55
CA VAL A 486 38.99 -0.54 9.97
C VAL A 486 40.50 -0.27 9.98
N PHE A 487 41.01 0.70 9.22
CA PHE A 487 42.42 1.00 9.05
C PHE A 487 42.88 2.32 9.68
N GLY A 488 42.15 2.87 10.63
CA GLY A 488 42.70 3.83 11.58
C GLY A 488 42.40 5.32 11.37
N ASN A 489 41.50 5.72 10.48
CA ASN A 489 40.95 7.08 10.46
C ASN A 489 39.61 7.11 11.24
N ARG A 490 39.48 8.10 12.14
CA ARG A 490 38.23 8.34 12.92
C ARG A 490 37.04 8.77 12.05
N ALA A 491 36.76 8.02 11.00
CA ALA A 491 35.67 8.24 10.12
C ALA A 491 34.34 7.71 10.75
N THR A 492 33.32 8.51 10.74
CA THR A 492 31.99 8.09 11.12
C THR A 492 31.58 6.90 10.25
N LEU A 493 31.49 5.72 10.87
CA LEU A 493 31.03 4.48 10.24
C LEU A 493 29.66 4.71 9.56
N ALA A 494 29.50 4.19 8.35
CA ALA A 494 28.17 3.95 7.83
C ALA A 494 27.40 3.13 8.88
N PRO A 495 26.20 3.57 9.29
CA PRO A 495 25.55 2.92 10.41
C PRO A 495 25.18 1.48 10.04
N LEU A 496 25.57 0.55 10.89
CA LEU A 496 25.03 -0.80 10.86
C LEU A 496 23.55 -0.69 11.26
N ILE A 497 22.70 -1.28 10.44
CA ILE A 497 21.25 -1.28 10.67
C ILE A 497 20.82 -2.72 10.96
N PRO A 498 20.92 -3.18 12.22
CA PRO A 498 20.43 -4.50 12.60
C PRO A 498 18.93 -4.52 12.80
N SER A 499 18.34 -5.69 12.59
CA SER A 499 17.01 -6.01 13.10
C SER A 499 16.92 -7.47 13.55
N PHE A 500 16.06 -7.72 14.51
CA PHE A 500 15.86 -9.03 15.08
C PHE A 500 14.37 -9.26 15.29
N GLN A 501 13.82 -10.32 14.68
CA GLN A 501 12.44 -10.73 14.86
C GLN A 501 12.37 -12.14 15.40
N VAL A 502 11.42 -12.34 16.30
CA VAL A 502 11.03 -13.65 16.82
C VAL A 502 9.54 -13.82 16.65
N LYS A 503 9.14 -14.96 16.12
CA LYS A 503 7.75 -15.37 16.04
C LYS A 503 7.61 -16.72 16.72
N TYR A 504 6.59 -16.82 17.57
CA TYR A 504 6.25 -18.04 18.29
C TYR A 504 4.78 -18.40 18.09
N ASN A 505 4.51 -19.51 17.45
CA ASN A 505 3.17 -20.06 17.27
C ASN A 505 2.81 -20.96 18.46
N LEU A 506 2.12 -20.41 19.46
CA LEU A 506 1.66 -21.18 20.62
C LEU A 506 0.63 -22.25 20.20
N SER A 507 -0.13 -21.97 19.17
CA SER A 507 -1.07 -22.90 18.55
C SER A 507 -1.27 -22.56 17.08
N LYS A 508 -2.07 -23.34 16.34
CA LYS A 508 -2.48 -23.04 14.97
C LYS A 508 -3.23 -21.70 14.85
N HIS A 509 -3.74 -21.18 15.94
CA HIS A 509 -4.58 -19.99 15.99
C HIS A 509 -3.94 -18.81 16.70
N LEU A 510 -2.97 -19.04 17.56
CA LEU A 510 -2.36 -18.01 18.40
C LEU A 510 -0.86 -17.89 18.14
N CYS A 511 -0.45 -16.69 17.81
CA CYS A 511 0.92 -16.34 17.44
C CYS A 511 1.40 -15.11 18.22
N PHE A 512 2.59 -15.19 18.79
CA PHE A 512 3.31 -14.08 19.38
C PHE A 512 4.43 -13.62 18.45
N ARG A 513 4.69 -12.31 18.39
CA ARG A 513 5.83 -11.71 17.67
C ARG A 513 6.50 -10.69 18.54
N GLY A 514 7.82 -10.72 18.57
CA GLY A 514 8.66 -9.69 19.12
C GLY A 514 9.60 -9.18 18.03
N SER A 515 9.78 -7.88 17.93
CA SER A 515 10.72 -7.29 16.98
C SER A 515 11.48 -6.14 17.60
N TYR A 516 12.78 -6.10 17.32
CA TYR A 516 13.65 -4.95 17.46
C TYR A 516 14.16 -4.58 16.08
N ALA A 517 14.15 -3.31 15.75
CA ALA A 517 14.78 -2.83 14.53
C ALA A 517 15.38 -1.45 14.73
N LYS A 518 16.58 -1.26 14.18
CA LYS A 518 17.21 0.03 14.05
C LYS A 518 16.81 0.66 12.73
N GLY A 519 16.51 1.97 12.75
CA GLY A 519 16.25 2.76 11.57
C GLY A 519 17.31 3.81 11.35
N PHE A 520 17.44 4.26 10.11
CA PHE A 520 18.35 5.30 9.69
C PHE A 520 17.72 6.14 8.59
N ARG A 521 17.83 7.47 8.71
CA ARG A 521 17.48 8.42 7.65
C ARG A 521 18.56 9.49 7.51
N ALA A 522 19.12 9.60 6.32
CA ALA A 522 19.97 10.72 5.96
C ALA A 522 19.11 11.97 5.70
N PRO A 523 19.60 13.18 5.98
CA PRO A 523 18.95 14.40 5.54
C PRO A 523 18.79 14.42 4.03
N SER A 524 17.64 14.87 3.54
CA SER A 524 17.33 14.98 2.11
C SER A 524 18.08 16.16 1.47
N LEU A 525 18.18 16.16 0.13
CA LEU A 525 18.75 17.27 -0.62
C LEU A 525 18.08 18.60 -0.28
N LYS A 526 16.76 18.57 -0.04
CA LYS A 526 16.01 19.76 0.36
C LYS A 526 16.39 20.25 1.76
N GLU A 527 16.48 19.38 2.74
CA GLU A 527 16.81 19.74 4.12
C GLU A 527 18.22 20.33 4.24
N LEU A 528 19.13 19.88 3.38
CA LEU A 528 20.52 20.37 3.37
C LEU A 528 20.71 21.69 2.64
N ASN A 529 20.02 21.90 1.50
CA ASN A 529 20.43 22.92 0.54
C ASN A 529 19.27 23.81 0.04
N PHE A 530 18.09 23.71 0.61
CA PHE A 530 16.94 24.45 0.16
C PHE A 530 17.11 25.96 0.45
N TYR A 531 16.81 26.79 -0.53
CA TYR A 531 16.78 28.24 -0.39
C TYR A 531 15.44 28.77 -0.87
N PHE A 532 14.56 29.12 0.03
CA PHE A 532 13.21 29.56 -0.28
C PHE A 532 12.91 30.90 0.40
N VAL A 533 13.25 31.96 -0.26
CA VAL A 533 13.00 33.31 0.19
C VAL A 533 12.09 34.01 -0.81
N ASP A 534 10.88 34.37 -0.38
CA ASP A 534 9.90 35.17 -1.11
C ASP A 534 9.18 36.09 -0.11
N MET A 535 8.11 36.79 -0.52
CA MET A 535 7.35 37.68 0.39
C MET A 535 6.81 37.00 1.63
N SER A 536 6.60 35.69 1.56
CA SER A 536 5.88 34.93 2.59
C SER A 536 6.74 33.87 3.26
N HIS A 537 7.93 33.59 2.72
CA HIS A 537 8.80 32.52 3.17
C HIS A 537 10.23 32.99 3.28
N ASN A 538 10.89 32.58 4.34
CA ASN A 538 12.31 32.75 4.58
C ASN A 538 12.86 31.44 5.13
N VAL A 539 12.96 30.41 4.26
CA VAL A 539 13.33 29.03 4.64
C VAL A 539 14.66 28.65 4.02
N HIS A 540 15.60 28.23 4.84
CA HIS A 540 16.92 27.82 4.43
C HIS A 540 17.20 26.37 4.81
N GLY A 541 17.97 25.68 3.97
CA GLY A 541 18.56 24.38 4.32
C GLY A 541 19.67 24.53 5.35
N ASN A 542 20.11 23.42 5.91
CA ASN A 542 21.19 23.36 6.88
C ASN A 542 22.11 22.17 6.57
N ASP A 543 23.32 22.46 6.16
CA ASP A 543 24.34 21.46 5.80
C ASP A 543 25.00 20.77 7.00
N SER A 544 24.78 21.31 8.21
CA SER A 544 25.29 20.75 9.46
C SER A 544 24.39 19.67 10.08
N LEU A 545 23.29 19.32 9.42
CA LEU A 545 22.35 18.31 9.91
C LEU A 545 22.99 16.94 10.08
N LYS A 546 22.67 16.30 11.20
CA LYS A 546 23.02 14.89 11.48
C LYS A 546 21.90 13.97 10.98
N ALA A 547 22.27 12.75 10.63
CA ALA A 547 21.31 11.71 10.27
C ALA A 547 20.43 11.31 11.48
N GLU A 548 19.18 10.99 11.21
CA GLU A 548 18.27 10.42 12.20
C GLU A 548 18.56 8.94 12.41
N ILE A 549 18.50 8.53 13.67
CA ILE A 549 18.68 7.13 14.08
C ILE A 549 17.51 6.75 14.97
N SER A 550 16.86 5.64 14.68
CA SER A 550 15.79 5.13 15.52
C SER A 550 16.10 3.76 16.12
N ASP A 551 15.56 3.54 17.33
CA ASP A 551 15.48 2.24 17.99
C ASP A 551 13.99 1.95 18.25
N ASN A 552 13.49 0.83 17.74
CA ASN A 552 12.09 0.51 17.79
C ASN A 552 11.85 -0.90 18.29
N PHE A 553 10.89 -1.03 19.19
CA PHE A 553 10.48 -2.28 19.82
C PHE A 553 8.99 -2.49 19.59
N ILE A 554 8.61 -3.67 19.08
CA ILE A 554 7.21 -4.03 18.91
C ILE A 554 7.01 -5.43 19.47
N LEU A 555 5.99 -5.58 20.33
CA LEU A 555 5.47 -6.85 20.78
C LEU A 555 4.05 -6.98 20.27
N SER A 556 3.71 -8.07 19.61
CA SER A 556 2.36 -8.30 19.14
C SER A 556 1.91 -9.73 19.36
N PHE A 557 0.59 -9.88 19.49
CA PHE A 557 -0.02 -11.17 19.44
C PHE A 557 -1.20 -11.15 18.47
N ASP A 558 -1.38 -12.27 17.74
CA ASP A 558 -2.49 -12.49 16.82
C ASP A 558 -3.23 -13.74 17.19
N TYR A 559 -4.54 -13.65 17.30
CA TYR A 559 -5.43 -14.77 17.34
C TYR A 559 -6.26 -14.83 16.06
N ARG A 560 -6.16 -15.96 15.32
CA ARG A 560 -6.85 -16.17 14.04
C ARG A 560 -7.61 -17.48 14.10
N HIS A 561 -8.92 -17.39 14.04
CA HIS A 561 -9.77 -18.57 14.12
C HIS A 561 -10.69 -18.67 12.91
N PRO A 562 -10.44 -19.62 11.99
CA PRO A 562 -11.38 -19.94 10.93
C PRO A 562 -12.52 -20.79 11.51
N PHE A 563 -13.76 -20.32 11.38
CA PHE A 563 -14.95 -21.11 11.75
C PHE A 563 -15.39 -22.00 10.59
N SER A 564 -15.22 -21.53 9.35
CA SER A 564 -15.48 -22.27 8.12
C SER A 564 -14.60 -21.71 6.98
N SER A 565 -14.73 -22.26 5.78
CA SER A 565 -14.06 -21.72 4.57
C SER A 565 -14.41 -20.27 4.27
N THR A 566 -15.59 -19.79 4.70
CA THR A 566 -16.12 -18.44 4.42
C THR A 566 -16.32 -17.59 5.68
N SER A 567 -15.97 -18.09 6.85
CA SER A 567 -16.16 -17.37 8.12
C SER A 567 -14.99 -17.53 9.05
N GLY A 568 -14.71 -16.47 9.82
CA GLY A 568 -13.66 -16.49 10.83
C GLY A 568 -13.48 -15.16 11.53
N ALA A 569 -12.60 -15.15 12.52
CA ALA A 569 -12.25 -13.99 13.30
C ALA A 569 -10.73 -13.84 13.42
N ILE A 570 -10.29 -12.59 13.44
CA ILE A 570 -8.91 -12.17 13.73
C ILE A 570 -8.96 -11.19 14.88
N PHE A 571 -8.12 -11.38 15.85
CA PHE A 571 -7.83 -10.38 16.88
C PHE A 571 -6.32 -10.17 16.92
N SER A 572 -5.89 -8.93 16.74
CA SER A 572 -4.48 -8.54 16.84
C SER A 572 -4.32 -7.46 17.88
N PHE A 573 -3.26 -7.57 18.66
CA PHE A 573 -2.88 -6.59 19.66
C PHE A 573 -1.38 -6.35 19.53
N SER A 574 -0.93 -5.09 19.61
CA SER A 574 0.48 -4.74 19.60
C SER A 574 0.81 -3.61 20.55
N LEU A 575 1.96 -3.73 21.19
CA LEU A 575 2.62 -2.70 21.97
C LEU A 575 3.82 -2.21 21.18
N PHE A 576 4.04 -0.91 21.13
CA PHE A 576 5.18 -0.33 20.44
C PHE A 576 5.87 0.74 21.29
N ASN A 577 7.18 0.87 21.08
CA ASN A 577 7.99 1.95 21.63
C ASN A 577 9.04 2.34 20.61
N ASN A 578 8.92 3.55 20.06
CA ASN A 578 9.80 4.11 19.05
C ASN A 578 10.59 5.26 19.64
N ILE A 579 11.89 5.27 19.44
CA ILE A 579 12.81 6.30 19.91
C ILE A 579 13.61 6.78 18.71
N ILE A 580 13.53 8.07 18.36
CA ILE A 580 14.31 8.68 17.27
C ILE A 580 15.24 9.72 17.89
N ARG A 581 16.52 9.62 17.58
CA ARG A 581 17.55 10.60 17.94
C ARG A 581 17.88 11.45 16.73
N ASN A 582 18.25 12.71 16.97
CA ASN A 582 18.57 13.70 15.92
C ASN A 582 17.44 13.88 14.91
N LYS A 583 16.20 13.83 15.35
CA LYS A 583 15.05 14.01 14.44
C LYS A 583 15.13 15.37 13.77
N ILE A 584 14.97 15.42 12.44
CA ILE A 584 15.07 16.64 11.66
C ILE A 584 13.70 17.30 11.60
N ASN A 585 13.65 18.57 12.00
CA ASN A 585 12.45 19.39 11.91
C ASN A 585 12.78 20.77 11.33
N LEU A 586 11.78 21.37 10.69
CA LEU A 586 11.82 22.79 10.34
C LEU A 586 11.51 23.61 11.58
N ALA A 587 12.35 24.58 11.93
CA ALA A 587 12.20 25.43 13.08
C ALA A 587 12.28 26.90 12.70
N LEU A 588 11.48 27.73 13.39
CA LEU A 588 11.59 29.18 13.34
C LEU A 588 12.73 29.63 14.25
N ILE A 589 13.76 30.19 13.68
CA ILE A 589 14.96 30.63 14.39
C ILE A 589 14.88 32.11 14.78
N ASP A 590 14.35 32.93 13.88
CA ASP A 590 14.18 34.36 14.15
C ASP A 590 12.75 34.79 13.77
N PHE A 591 12.02 35.21 14.78
CA PHE A 591 10.63 35.67 14.63
C PHE A 591 10.51 36.99 13.88
N ASN A 592 11.50 37.89 14.00
CA ASN A 592 11.44 39.21 13.35
C ASN A 592 11.60 39.14 11.84
N THR A 593 12.43 38.22 11.37
CA THR A 593 12.73 38.02 9.95
C THR A 593 11.98 36.84 9.35
N ASN A 594 11.12 36.14 10.14
CA ASN A 594 10.48 34.89 9.73
C ASN A 594 11.49 33.85 9.22
N TYR A 595 12.68 33.80 9.81
CA TYR A 595 13.75 32.92 9.39
C TYR A 595 13.55 31.50 9.90
N TYR A 596 13.34 30.57 8.99
CA TYR A 596 13.22 29.15 9.26
C TYR A 596 14.44 28.38 8.74
N THR A 597 14.89 27.40 9.49
CA THR A 597 15.87 26.41 9.01
C THR A 597 15.58 25.03 9.59
N TYR A 598 16.21 24.04 9.00
CA TYR A 598 16.11 22.67 9.51
C TYR A 598 17.13 22.47 10.65
N ILE A 599 16.67 21.85 11.73
CA ILE A 599 17.50 21.53 12.90
C ILE A 599 17.30 20.07 13.32
N ASN A 600 18.30 19.53 14.01
CA ASN A 600 18.13 18.25 14.70
C ASN A 600 17.51 18.48 16.08
N ILE A 601 16.39 17.82 16.36
CA ILE A 601 15.82 17.75 17.70
C ILE A 601 16.50 16.60 18.44
N GLY A 602 16.84 16.78 19.71
CA GLY A 602 17.63 15.81 20.47
C GLY A 602 17.00 14.41 20.54
N ARG A 603 15.72 14.32 20.94
CA ARG A 603 15.06 13.03 21.10
C ARG A 603 13.55 13.12 20.89
N PHE A 604 13.04 12.29 20.02
CA PHE A 604 11.60 12.02 19.84
C PHE A 604 11.28 10.61 20.36
N ARG A 605 10.17 10.45 21.07
CA ARG A 605 9.67 9.15 21.51
C ARG A 605 8.17 9.05 21.29
N SER A 606 7.74 7.92 20.71
CA SER A 606 6.33 7.53 20.69
C SER A 606 6.17 6.12 21.25
N GLN A 607 5.16 5.94 22.08
CA GLN A 607 4.84 4.64 22.67
C GLN A 607 3.34 4.48 22.77
N GLY A 608 2.88 3.24 22.62
CA GLY A 608 1.44 3.02 22.65
C GLY A 608 1.04 1.58 22.40
N LEU A 609 -0.25 1.43 22.21
CA LEU A 609 -0.85 0.14 21.85
C LEU A 609 -1.78 0.30 20.65
N SER A 610 -1.86 -0.74 19.85
CA SER A 610 -2.80 -0.86 18.73
C SER A 610 -3.58 -2.16 18.84
N THR A 611 -4.87 -2.12 18.52
CA THR A 611 -5.76 -3.28 18.48
C THR A 611 -6.47 -3.35 17.15
N ASN A 612 -6.70 -4.56 16.66
CA ASN A 612 -7.56 -4.81 15.52
C ASN A 612 -8.37 -6.07 15.76
N PHE A 613 -9.67 -5.96 15.60
CA PHE A 613 -10.60 -7.08 15.58
C PHE A 613 -11.30 -7.13 14.24
N GLU A 614 -11.33 -8.28 13.62
CA GLU A 614 -12.04 -8.52 12.37
C GLU A 614 -12.84 -9.80 12.46
N PHE A 615 -14.12 -9.72 12.17
CA PHE A 615 -15.01 -10.86 12.01
C PHE A 615 -15.64 -10.79 10.63
N HIS A 616 -15.66 -11.92 9.95
CA HIS A 616 -16.37 -12.04 8.69
C HIS A 616 -17.09 -13.38 8.57
N ASN A 617 -18.22 -13.32 7.89
CA ASN A 617 -18.93 -14.49 7.41
C ASN A 617 -19.61 -14.17 6.06
N SER A 618 -20.45 -15.09 5.57
CA SER A 618 -21.18 -14.89 4.30
C SER A 618 -22.12 -13.69 4.30
N ARG A 619 -22.56 -13.20 5.48
CA ARG A 619 -23.53 -12.10 5.61
C ARG A 619 -22.93 -10.82 6.16
N TYR A 620 -21.92 -10.90 7.02
CA TYR A 620 -21.39 -9.76 7.76
C TYR A 620 -19.88 -9.68 7.66
N THR A 621 -19.36 -8.47 7.62
CA THR A 621 -17.96 -8.16 7.94
C THR A 621 -17.97 -7.05 8.98
N ILE A 622 -17.29 -7.28 10.11
CA ILE A 622 -17.14 -6.32 11.20
C ILE A 622 -15.65 -6.13 11.40
N GLN A 623 -15.18 -4.91 11.33
CA GLN A 623 -13.80 -4.57 11.62
C GLN A 623 -13.77 -3.42 12.61
N MET A 624 -13.09 -3.62 13.73
CA MET A 624 -12.87 -2.64 14.78
C MET A 624 -11.38 -2.48 14.97
N SER A 625 -10.89 -1.26 14.96
CA SER A 625 -9.48 -0.97 15.20
C SER A 625 -9.35 0.23 16.13
N GLY A 626 -8.30 0.22 16.95
CA GLY A 626 -8.03 1.28 17.88
C GLY A 626 -6.55 1.44 18.13
N THR A 627 -6.12 2.67 18.38
CA THR A 627 -4.76 3.00 18.77
C THR A 627 -4.80 4.03 19.90
N LEU A 628 -4.03 3.75 20.94
CA LEU A 628 -3.73 4.72 22.00
C LEU A 628 -2.23 4.94 21.99
N LEU A 629 -1.80 6.19 21.91
CA LEU A 629 -0.39 6.51 21.86
C LEU A 629 -0.07 7.79 22.65
N THR A 630 1.13 7.85 23.18
CA THR A 630 1.75 9.04 23.73
C THR A 630 2.92 9.44 22.87
N VAL A 631 3.01 10.74 22.58
CA VAL A 631 4.15 11.32 21.85
C VAL A 631 4.87 12.26 22.80
N TYR A 632 6.18 12.20 22.73
CA TYR A 632 7.09 12.95 23.58
C TYR A 632 8.24 13.48 22.72
N ASP A 633 8.41 14.78 22.70
CA ASP A 633 9.42 15.48 21.92
C ASP A 633 10.34 16.26 22.88
N LEU A 634 11.61 15.88 22.93
CA LEU A 634 12.64 16.51 23.76
C LEU A 634 13.46 17.47 22.92
N LEU A 635 13.20 18.73 23.09
CA LEU A 635 14.07 19.79 22.61
C LEU A 635 15.20 19.97 23.62
N GLU A 636 16.44 19.80 23.18
CA GLU A 636 17.65 19.81 24.06
C GLU A 636 17.85 21.12 24.83
N GLN A 637 17.16 22.19 24.47
CA GLN A 637 17.35 23.53 25.06
C GLN A 637 16.19 24.00 25.96
N ALA A 638 15.12 23.26 26.05
CA ALA A 638 14.01 23.66 26.92
C ALA A 638 14.13 22.96 28.28
N ASP A 639 14.32 23.77 29.29
CA ASP A 639 14.36 23.38 30.71
C ASP A 639 13.40 22.25 31.07
N THR A 640 13.84 21.41 31.96
CA THR A 640 13.26 20.17 32.48
C THR A 640 11.81 20.27 33.06
N VAL A 641 11.13 21.40 32.95
CA VAL A 641 9.91 21.67 33.71
C VAL A 641 8.60 21.25 33.07
N ASN A 642 8.55 20.97 31.75
CA ASN A 642 7.29 20.67 31.05
C ASN A 642 7.24 19.41 30.17
N GLN A 643 7.93 18.36 30.58
CA GLN A 643 7.91 17.06 29.91
C GLN A 643 6.56 16.33 30.15
N ARG A 644 5.48 16.75 29.50
CA ARG A 644 4.21 16.04 29.58
C ARG A 644 3.94 15.28 28.30
N SER A 645 3.85 13.96 28.42
CA SER A 645 3.31 13.10 27.37
C SER A 645 1.78 13.23 27.32
N TYR A 646 1.22 13.33 26.11
CA TYR A 646 -0.23 13.42 25.92
C TYR A 646 -0.74 12.14 25.27
N LEU A 647 -1.81 11.60 25.85
CA LEU A 647 -2.49 10.44 25.31
C LEU A 647 -3.37 10.87 24.13
N ASN A 648 -3.10 10.28 22.96
CA ASN A 648 -3.90 10.42 21.76
C ASN A 648 -4.59 9.08 21.47
N GLY A 649 -5.85 9.12 21.10
CA GLY A 649 -6.63 7.94 20.80
C GLY A 649 -7.30 8.02 19.43
N GLN A 650 -7.33 6.92 18.73
CA GLN A 650 -8.08 6.75 17.49
C GLN A 650 -8.87 5.46 17.55
N PHE A 651 -10.08 5.48 17.04
CA PHE A 651 -10.93 4.31 16.96
C PHE A 651 -11.66 4.31 15.61
N ALA A 652 -11.75 3.15 14.95
CA ALA A 652 -12.53 2.97 13.74
C ALA A 652 -13.39 1.71 13.84
N LEU A 653 -14.61 1.81 13.32
CA LEU A 653 -15.56 0.73 13.17
C LEU A 653 -16.03 0.69 11.72
N ASN A 654 -15.84 -0.46 11.06
CA ASN A 654 -16.36 -0.74 9.73
C ASN A 654 -17.32 -1.92 9.84
N PHE A 655 -18.58 -1.69 9.53
CA PHE A 655 -19.61 -2.71 9.51
C PHE A 655 -20.16 -2.86 8.10
N THR A 656 -20.14 -4.06 7.54
CA THR A 656 -20.70 -4.36 6.22
C THR A 656 -21.68 -5.49 6.31
N ARG A 657 -22.90 -5.28 5.83
CA ARG A 657 -23.92 -6.32 5.60
C ARG A 657 -23.95 -6.70 4.13
N LYS A 658 -23.77 -7.99 3.85
CA LYS A 658 -23.78 -8.57 2.50
C LYS A 658 -25.13 -9.25 2.23
N PHE A 659 -25.71 -8.97 1.08
CA PHE A 659 -26.95 -9.57 0.59
C PHE A 659 -26.60 -10.44 -0.63
N ALA A 660 -26.17 -11.68 -0.37
CA ALA A 660 -25.61 -12.57 -1.40
C ALA A 660 -26.59 -12.81 -2.57
N LYS A 661 -27.87 -13.06 -2.28
CA LYS A 661 -28.92 -13.27 -3.32
C LYS A 661 -29.10 -12.03 -4.21
N GLN A 662 -29.07 -10.84 -3.66
CA GLN A 662 -29.20 -9.55 -4.36
C GLN A 662 -27.87 -9.06 -4.95
N ARG A 663 -26.75 -9.74 -4.63
CA ARG A 663 -25.38 -9.30 -4.99
C ARG A 663 -25.12 -7.84 -4.59
N ALA A 664 -25.57 -7.50 -3.39
CA ALA A 664 -25.50 -6.16 -2.83
C ALA A 664 -24.79 -6.18 -1.46
N ALA A 665 -24.26 -5.03 -1.07
CA ALA A 665 -23.75 -4.82 0.29
C ALA A 665 -24.02 -3.38 0.72
N VAL A 666 -24.20 -3.20 2.04
CA VAL A 666 -24.30 -1.89 2.69
C VAL A 666 -23.21 -1.84 3.76
N SER A 667 -22.44 -0.76 3.77
CA SER A 667 -21.32 -0.56 4.68
C SER A 667 -21.49 0.75 5.43
N LEU A 668 -21.31 0.69 6.75
CA LEU A 668 -21.21 1.82 7.66
C LEU A 668 -19.78 1.91 8.16
N MET A 669 -19.14 3.05 7.99
CA MET A 669 -17.78 3.31 8.44
C MET A 669 -17.80 4.48 9.40
N SER A 670 -17.21 4.29 10.56
CA SER A 670 -17.12 5.30 11.61
C SER A 670 -15.69 5.42 12.09
N ARG A 671 -15.22 6.63 12.29
CA ARG A 671 -13.92 6.93 12.88
C ARG A 671 -14.03 8.03 13.92
N TYR A 672 -13.41 7.80 15.05
CA TYR A 672 -13.16 8.80 16.08
C TYR A 672 -11.67 9.09 16.20
N THR A 673 -11.31 10.35 16.30
CA THR A 673 -9.95 10.81 16.63
C THR A 673 -10.07 11.73 17.85
N SER A 674 -9.33 11.42 18.90
CA SER A 674 -9.31 12.25 20.12
C SER A 674 -8.67 13.62 19.85
N PRO A 675 -8.89 14.61 20.73
CA PRO A 675 -8.11 15.84 20.66
C PRO A 675 -6.61 15.53 20.68
N THR A 676 -5.86 16.26 19.85
CA THR A 676 -4.41 16.15 19.77
C THR A 676 -3.74 17.37 20.37
N VAL A 677 -2.57 17.15 20.94
CA VAL A 677 -1.71 18.21 21.48
C VAL A 677 -0.38 18.15 20.75
N GLY A 678 0.13 19.30 20.36
CA GLY A 678 1.45 19.45 19.75
C GLY A 678 2.13 20.72 20.26
N TYR A 679 3.36 20.93 19.78
CA TYR A 679 4.14 22.12 20.06
C TYR A 679 4.42 22.86 18.76
N MET A 680 4.35 24.19 18.80
CA MET A 680 4.76 25.06 17.71
C MET A 680 6.29 25.19 17.70
N GLU A 681 6.83 25.76 16.62
CA GLU A 681 8.26 26.03 16.45
C GLU A 681 8.84 26.94 17.58
N ASN A 682 8.01 27.74 18.23
CA ASN A 682 8.36 28.59 19.36
C ASN A 682 8.10 27.93 20.74
N TYR A 683 7.98 26.59 20.77
CA TYR A 683 7.71 25.78 21.97
C TYR A 683 6.34 26.00 22.64
N GLN A 684 5.48 26.83 22.09
CA GLN A 684 4.13 27.00 22.61
C GLN A 684 3.27 25.78 22.28
N ARG A 685 2.57 25.33 23.32
CA ARG A 685 1.64 24.21 23.21
C ARG A 685 0.37 24.62 22.46
N TYR A 686 -0.06 23.79 21.53
CA TYR A 686 -1.38 23.93 20.92
C TYR A 686 -2.21 22.66 21.10
N ARG A 687 -3.52 22.82 21.03
CA ARG A 687 -4.49 21.71 21.07
C ARG A 687 -5.41 21.82 19.87
N THR A 688 -5.62 20.71 19.16
CA THR A 688 -6.62 20.57 18.09
C THR A 688 -7.76 19.71 18.61
N ALA A 689 -9.00 20.10 18.35
CA ALA A 689 -10.19 19.37 18.77
C ALA A 689 -10.25 17.98 18.17
N GLY A 690 -10.87 17.04 18.89
CA GLY A 690 -11.20 15.72 18.36
C GLY A 690 -12.40 15.77 17.42
N PHE A 691 -12.59 14.70 16.63
CA PHE A 691 -13.66 14.65 15.65
C PHE A 691 -14.17 13.22 15.38
N TYR A 692 -15.37 13.16 14.81
CA TYR A 692 -16.00 11.94 14.33
C TYR A 692 -16.26 12.06 12.83
N LEU A 693 -15.94 11.00 12.08
CA LEU A 693 -16.38 10.83 10.70
C LEU A 693 -17.34 9.64 10.63
N LEU A 694 -18.35 9.76 9.80
CA LEU A 694 -19.34 8.71 9.58
C LEU A 694 -19.70 8.67 8.11
N ASP A 695 -19.49 7.51 7.47
CA ASP A 695 -19.77 7.26 6.07
C ASP A 695 -20.76 6.08 5.92
N LEU A 696 -21.70 6.19 5.00
CA LEU A 696 -22.63 5.13 4.64
C LEU A 696 -22.53 4.88 3.14
N THR A 697 -22.30 3.62 2.75
CA THR A 697 -22.20 3.24 1.34
C THR A 697 -23.05 2.03 1.04
N ALA A 698 -23.60 1.98 -0.17
CA ALA A 698 -24.32 0.84 -0.71
C ALA A 698 -23.75 0.48 -2.09
N GLN A 699 -23.63 -0.81 -2.37
CA GLN A 699 -23.14 -1.28 -3.65
C GLN A 699 -23.97 -2.47 -4.14
N LYS A 700 -24.13 -2.56 -5.46
CA LYS A 700 -24.86 -3.66 -6.11
C LYS A 700 -24.22 -4.02 -7.45
N ALA A 701 -24.05 -5.31 -7.68
CA ALA A 701 -23.60 -5.85 -8.96
C ALA A 701 -24.82 -6.31 -9.78
N PHE A 702 -24.81 -5.99 -11.08
CA PHE A 702 -25.76 -6.41 -12.09
C PHE A 702 -25.04 -7.23 -13.18
N PRO A 703 -24.75 -8.53 -12.95
CA PRO A 703 -23.88 -9.31 -13.84
C PRO A 703 -24.41 -9.45 -15.26
N LYS A 704 -25.74 -9.51 -15.44
CA LYS A 704 -26.35 -9.58 -16.78
C LYS A 704 -26.14 -8.29 -17.59
N ALA A 705 -26.07 -7.15 -16.91
CA ALA A 705 -25.80 -5.85 -17.51
C ALA A 705 -24.30 -5.48 -17.44
N HIS A 706 -23.42 -6.36 -16.95
CA HIS A 706 -22.00 -6.08 -16.74
C HIS A 706 -21.73 -4.79 -15.93
N LEU A 707 -22.67 -4.39 -15.06
CA LEU A 707 -22.64 -3.12 -14.35
C LEU A 707 -22.49 -3.32 -12.84
N HIS A 708 -21.61 -2.54 -12.23
CA HIS A 708 -21.49 -2.39 -10.78
C HIS A 708 -21.82 -0.95 -10.41
N VAL A 709 -22.73 -0.78 -9.46
CA VAL A 709 -23.16 0.52 -8.95
C VAL A 709 -22.77 0.62 -7.49
N SER A 710 -22.13 1.71 -7.11
CA SER A 710 -21.89 2.07 -5.72
C SER A 710 -22.33 3.49 -5.48
N MET A 711 -23.03 3.73 -4.37
CA MET A 711 -23.49 5.05 -3.96
C MET A 711 -23.31 5.20 -2.45
N GLY A 712 -23.20 6.42 -1.99
CA GLY A 712 -23.09 6.65 -0.57
C GLY A 712 -23.00 8.11 -0.16
N VAL A 713 -23.00 8.32 1.15
CA VAL A 713 -22.78 9.62 1.76
C VAL A 713 -21.49 9.51 2.59
N LYS A 714 -20.49 10.32 2.24
CA LYS A 714 -19.27 10.49 3.04
C LYS A 714 -19.46 11.63 4.02
N ASN A 715 -18.82 11.52 5.19
CA ASN A 715 -18.84 12.53 6.24
C ASN A 715 -20.28 13.04 6.56
N ILE A 716 -21.16 12.12 6.93
CA ILE A 716 -22.61 12.42 7.23
C ILE A 716 -22.74 13.52 8.28
N LEU A 717 -21.80 13.58 9.24
CA LEU A 717 -21.81 14.57 10.32
C LEU A 717 -21.38 15.97 9.85
N GLY A 718 -20.82 16.09 8.64
CA GLY A 718 -20.44 17.37 8.04
C GLY A 718 -19.23 18.05 8.69
N VAL A 719 -18.31 17.29 9.26
CA VAL A 719 -17.10 17.84 9.89
C VAL A 719 -16.18 18.40 8.80
N THR A 720 -15.90 19.70 8.85
CA THR A 720 -15.04 20.39 7.87
C THR A 720 -13.76 20.89 8.50
N ASN A 721 -13.89 21.62 9.60
CA ASN A 721 -12.80 22.28 10.29
C ASN A 721 -12.80 21.92 11.77
N LEU A 722 -11.62 21.84 12.35
CA LEU A 722 -11.43 21.60 13.79
C LEU A 722 -10.89 22.86 14.44
N ALA A 723 -11.47 23.22 15.57
CA ALA A 723 -10.93 24.28 16.41
C ALA A 723 -9.51 23.88 16.86
N SER A 724 -8.56 24.79 16.70
CA SER A 724 -7.18 24.63 17.12
C SER A 724 -6.69 25.89 17.82
N THR A 725 -5.91 25.71 18.89
CA THR A 725 -5.20 26.83 19.53
C THR A 725 -3.85 27.11 18.86
N ARG A 726 -3.54 26.41 17.77
CA ARG A 726 -2.36 26.67 16.96
C ARG A 726 -2.49 28.03 16.30
N ARG A 727 -1.57 28.93 16.60
CA ARG A 727 -1.43 30.16 15.81
C ARG A 727 -0.73 29.80 14.52
N ASN A 728 -1.38 30.08 13.40
CA ASN A 728 -0.83 29.79 12.10
C ASN A 728 0.34 30.74 11.80
N LEU A 729 1.51 30.18 11.66
CA LEU A 729 2.74 30.88 11.29
C LEU A 729 3.17 30.56 9.84
N THR A 730 2.35 29.78 9.12
CA THR A 730 2.67 29.42 7.74
C THR A 730 1.86 30.27 6.74
N PRO A 731 2.47 30.74 5.65
CA PRO A 731 1.83 31.63 4.68
C PRO A 731 0.63 31.04 3.92
N HIS A 732 0.47 29.72 3.95
CA HIS A 732 -0.64 29.00 3.30
C HIS A 732 -1.80 28.67 4.22
N SER A 733 -1.69 29.00 5.49
CA SER A 733 -2.78 28.85 6.45
C SER A 733 -3.54 30.16 6.54
N GLU A 734 -4.79 30.14 6.14
CA GLU A 734 -5.71 31.24 6.37
C GLU A 734 -5.71 31.67 7.84
N GLN A 735 -5.96 32.93 8.09
CA GLN A 735 -5.99 33.56 9.43
C GLN A 735 -7.09 32.97 10.32
N GLY A 736 -7.00 31.69 10.66
CA GLY A 736 -7.98 31.00 11.48
C GLY A 736 -7.36 29.97 12.40
N MET A 737 -7.86 29.85 13.63
CA MET A 737 -7.55 28.80 14.59
C MET A 737 -8.17 27.45 14.17
N ASN A 738 -8.41 27.22 12.87
CA ASN A 738 -9.11 26.04 12.36
C ASN A 738 -8.19 25.19 11.48
N VAL A 739 -8.22 23.88 11.72
CA VAL A 739 -7.52 22.87 10.88
C VAL A 739 -8.55 22.21 9.98
N THR A 740 -8.40 22.37 8.68
CA THR A 740 -9.29 21.76 7.67
C THR A 740 -9.05 20.27 7.59
N ILE A 741 -10.10 19.44 7.68
CA ILE A 741 -10.01 17.96 7.70
C ILE A 741 -10.63 17.33 6.46
N THR A 742 -11.84 17.75 6.08
CA THR A 742 -12.56 17.21 4.94
C THR A 742 -13.29 18.30 4.18
N PRO A 743 -13.61 18.10 2.89
CA PRO A 743 -14.43 19.05 2.16
C PRO A 743 -15.90 19.07 2.62
N GLY A 744 -16.29 18.28 3.64
CA GLY A 744 -17.61 18.21 4.23
C GLY A 744 -18.46 17.06 3.72
N ARG A 745 -19.78 17.14 3.95
CA ARG A 745 -20.73 16.09 3.55
C ARG A 745 -20.77 15.95 2.04
N THR A 746 -20.61 14.72 1.54
CA THR A 746 -20.53 14.42 0.11
C THR A 746 -21.43 13.23 -0.24
N LEU A 747 -22.32 13.40 -1.23
CA LEU A 747 -23.08 12.31 -1.84
C LEU A 747 -22.33 11.83 -3.09
N PHE A 748 -22.02 10.55 -3.22
CA PHE A 748 -21.34 10.03 -4.40
C PHE A 748 -22.11 8.92 -5.11
N LEU A 749 -21.88 8.83 -6.42
CA LEU A 749 -22.31 7.74 -7.30
C LEU A 749 -21.10 7.26 -8.10
N ARG A 750 -20.86 5.95 -8.10
CA ARG A 750 -19.87 5.28 -8.94
C ARG A 750 -20.55 4.23 -9.82
N LEU A 751 -20.26 4.30 -11.10
CA LEU A 751 -20.66 3.31 -12.09
C LEU A 751 -19.40 2.64 -12.64
N SER A 752 -19.38 1.30 -12.65
CA SER A 752 -18.30 0.52 -13.24
C SER A 752 -18.91 -0.47 -14.23
N TYR A 753 -18.53 -0.35 -15.49
CA TYR A 753 -19.04 -1.18 -16.59
C TYR A 753 -17.94 -2.08 -17.13
N ASP A 754 -18.17 -3.40 -17.12
CA ASP A 754 -17.24 -4.40 -17.65
C ASP A 754 -17.55 -4.68 -19.12
N ILE A 755 -16.58 -4.38 -20.00
CA ILE A 755 -16.61 -4.70 -21.43
C ILE A 755 -15.81 -6.00 -21.60
N LYS A 756 -16.47 -7.06 -22.04
CA LYS A 756 -15.85 -8.39 -22.28
C LYS A 756 -15.46 -8.59 -23.72
#